data_fd476b2581a4518c9f5651603957a727
#
_entry.id   fd476b2581a4518c9f5651603957a727
#
_cell.length_a   1.000
_cell.length_b   1.000
_cell.length_c   1.000
_cell.angle_alpha   90.00
_cell.angle_beta   90.00
_cell.angle_gamma   90.00
#
_symmetry.space_group_name_H-M   'P 1'
#
loop_
_entity.id
_entity.type
_entity.pdbx_description
1 polymer ?
#
loop_
_entity_poly.entity_id
_entity_poly.type
_entity_poly.pdbx_seq_one_letter_code
_entity_poly.pdbx_strand_id
1 'polypeptide(L)'
;MVTFVAECEKKSLNRTRRVLDAFANRIGSRSWQTVITNEGLHAVKKLLRKTASKNTAVSCHWIRSRSRSELVWIVGNRKKFNSEGMVPVNYTDAVMDSFIDKQQWKTASTIQYAAAISALFHDFGKANELFQNKIDPSKKANRFEPYRHEWISLRLFQSFVGDKTDAQWLDELSQISPDSISDCFQDGVDGNLADNHPLLNLPPFAKLVAWLVLAHHKLPIYPKWKENLAPAPSLREVRGWIGKNFDAVWNSHNCKDQDQQALIEQNWKLKELPLASMQWRSQACMIASKARVKLQLWSQQEQDIDWLNDQLFTAHLSRLSLMLSDHHYSAQQQVTQEWRGPSYSAYANSDRKSKQLKQKLDEHLIGVSHHAEKIAKALPKLNGSLQQLEPNRTFTESVPKEFKDKFGWQDRATKIARSVSKESVEGGFFGVNMASTGRGKTLANAKIMAALATETGRARFSVALGLRTLTLQTGREYREQLNLTDEELSIAVGGVAVRQLFENEQNRNRRERKQSAEEQSNTDRGSESEDEFLDSELYVDYKGERYPHSLSDWTRGNERLEKLLLAPVLVSTIDHLMPATEGTKGGKQIGAMLRLLTSDLVLDEPDDFGLKDLPALCRLVHWSGMLGSRVLLST
;
A
#
# COMPACT_ATOMS: atom_id res chain seq x y z
N MET A 1 34.40 15.01 -0.55
CA MET A 1 34.87 14.57 0.77
C MET A 1 34.67 13.08 0.87
N VAL A 2 35.56 12.34 1.55
CA VAL A 2 35.42 10.90 1.74
C VAL A 2 35.47 10.57 3.21
N THR A 3 34.53 9.74 3.66
CA THR A 3 34.49 9.20 5.02
C THR A 3 34.81 7.72 4.96
N PHE A 4 35.85 7.29 5.69
CA PHE A 4 36.24 5.89 5.84
C PHE A 4 35.73 5.38 7.19
N VAL A 5 35.09 4.20 7.19
CA VAL A 5 34.62 3.52 8.39
C VAL A 5 35.24 2.12 8.45
N ALA A 6 35.91 1.77 9.56
CA ALA A 6 36.55 0.48 9.73
C ALA A 6 35.72 -0.44 10.65
N GLU A 7 35.08 -1.42 10.06
CA GLU A 7 34.33 -2.51 10.73
C GLU A 7 35.18 -3.78 10.90
N CYS A 8 36.50 -3.60 10.83
CA CYS A 8 37.47 -4.67 11.09
C CYS A 8 37.60 -4.96 12.60
N GLU A 9 37.96 -6.18 12.95
CA GLU A 9 38.17 -6.61 14.34
C GLU A 9 39.61 -7.03 14.59
N LYS A 10 40.07 -6.95 15.85
CA LYS A 10 41.36 -7.44 16.31
C LYS A 10 42.54 -6.92 15.45
N LYS A 11 43.40 -7.83 15.03
CA LYS A 11 44.63 -7.51 14.25
C LYS A 11 44.34 -6.81 12.91
N SER A 12 43.23 -7.08 12.26
CA SER A 12 42.85 -6.42 11.00
C SER A 12 42.46 -4.95 11.20
N LEU A 13 41.85 -4.59 12.33
CA LEU A 13 41.55 -3.21 12.67
C LEU A 13 42.83 -2.35 12.79
N ASN A 14 43.84 -2.86 13.47
CA ASN A 14 45.10 -2.13 13.63
C ASN A 14 45.83 -1.92 12.29
N ARG A 15 45.75 -2.88 11.37
CA ARG A 15 46.30 -2.74 10.02
C ARG A 15 45.55 -1.71 9.18
N THR A 16 44.21 -1.76 9.21
CA THR A 16 43.34 -0.78 8.53
C THR A 16 43.55 0.63 9.08
N ARG A 17 43.69 0.76 10.42
CA ARG A 17 43.98 2.05 11.08
C ARG A 17 45.30 2.64 10.57
N ARG A 18 46.38 1.88 10.52
CA ARG A 18 47.67 2.35 10.00
C ARG A 18 47.61 2.88 8.57
N VAL A 19 46.81 2.24 7.73
CA VAL A 19 46.62 2.72 6.35
C VAL A 19 45.81 4.01 6.34
N LEU A 20 44.70 4.04 7.04
CA LEU A 20 43.79 5.20 7.02
C LEU A 20 44.38 6.42 7.74
N ASP A 21 45.11 6.24 8.84
CA ASP A 21 45.80 7.31 9.55
C ASP A 21 46.85 8.04 8.67
N ALA A 22 47.37 7.38 7.63
CA ALA A 22 48.32 7.98 6.70
C ALA A 22 47.66 8.88 5.63
N PHE A 23 46.33 8.77 5.43
CA PHE A 23 45.66 9.45 4.33
C PHE A 23 44.47 10.33 4.78
N ALA A 24 43.99 10.17 6.02
CA ALA A 24 42.79 10.83 6.48
C ALA A 24 42.86 11.19 7.96
N ASN A 25 42.19 12.26 8.33
CA ASN A 25 42.08 12.70 9.72
C ASN A 25 41.11 11.77 10.47
N ARG A 26 41.53 11.28 11.62
CA ARG A 26 40.67 10.45 12.47
C ARG A 26 39.62 11.34 13.18
N ILE A 27 38.36 11.07 12.94
CA ILE A 27 37.22 11.79 13.58
C ILE A 27 36.53 10.95 14.66
N GLY A 28 36.86 9.67 14.78
CA GLY A 28 36.33 8.76 15.79
C GLY A 28 37.20 7.52 15.95
N SER A 29 36.81 6.61 16.86
CA SER A 29 37.58 5.39 17.11
C SER A 29 37.72 4.49 15.88
N ARG A 30 36.77 4.57 14.95
CA ARG A 30 36.70 3.73 13.74
C ARG A 30 36.38 4.54 12.48
N SER A 31 36.47 5.86 12.51
CA SER A 31 36.07 6.75 11.43
C SER A 31 37.16 7.75 11.08
N TRP A 32 37.39 7.98 9.81
CA TRP A 32 38.33 8.96 9.26
C TRP A 32 37.67 9.77 8.16
N GLN A 33 38.09 11.00 8.00
CA GLN A 33 37.57 11.91 6.98
C GLN A 33 38.70 12.70 6.31
N THR A 34 38.61 12.85 5.00
CA THR A 34 39.57 13.62 4.22
C THR A 34 38.97 14.12 2.91
N VAL A 35 39.60 15.15 2.35
CA VAL A 35 39.38 15.53 0.96
C VAL A 35 40.48 14.83 0.13
N ILE A 36 40.10 14.00 -0.81
CA ILE A 36 41.02 13.17 -1.57
C ILE A 36 40.63 13.17 -3.06
N THR A 37 41.64 13.09 -3.93
CA THR A 37 41.45 12.93 -5.37
C THR A 37 41.12 11.46 -5.72
N ASN A 38 40.60 11.21 -6.92
CA ASN A 38 40.38 9.84 -7.41
C ASN A 38 41.65 8.99 -7.41
N GLU A 39 42.80 9.59 -7.74
CA GLU A 39 44.11 8.91 -7.71
C GLU A 39 44.49 8.53 -6.29
N GLY A 40 44.30 9.41 -5.33
CA GLY A 40 44.48 9.14 -3.91
C GLY A 40 43.57 8.04 -3.40
N LEU A 41 42.32 7.98 -3.81
CA LEU A 41 41.38 6.90 -3.50
C LEU A 41 41.89 5.55 -4.05
N HIS A 42 42.40 5.54 -5.25
CA HIS A 42 43.00 4.33 -5.84
C HIS A 42 44.25 3.86 -5.07
N ALA A 43 45.07 4.80 -4.59
CA ALA A 43 46.25 4.48 -3.76
C ALA A 43 45.82 3.86 -2.41
N VAL A 44 44.83 4.45 -1.72
CA VAL A 44 44.27 3.90 -0.48
C VAL A 44 43.68 2.50 -0.73
N LYS A 45 42.90 2.31 -1.81
CA LYS A 45 42.35 1.00 -2.19
C LYS A 45 43.44 -0.04 -2.39
N LYS A 46 44.54 0.32 -3.08
CA LYS A 46 45.70 -0.57 -3.33
C LYS A 46 46.38 -0.97 -2.02
N LEU A 47 46.58 -0.04 -1.11
CA LEU A 47 47.17 -0.28 0.20
C LEU A 47 46.26 -1.10 1.12
N LEU A 48 44.97 -0.82 1.17
CA LEU A 48 44.01 -1.63 1.90
C LEU A 48 43.98 -3.07 1.38
N ARG A 49 44.07 -3.29 0.06
CA ARG A 49 44.14 -4.63 -0.54
C ARG A 49 45.44 -5.37 -0.16
N LYS A 50 46.58 -4.69 -0.11
CA LYS A 50 47.84 -5.30 0.32
C LYS A 50 47.87 -5.71 1.78
N THR A 51 47.14 -4.96 2.63
CA THR A 51 47.10 -5.21 4.08
C THR A 51 45.90 -6.07 4.47
N ALA A 52 44.95 -6.29 3.57
CA ALA A 52 43.72 -7.04 3.79
C ALA A 52 43.97 -8.54 4.01
N SER A 53 43.23 -9.15 4.92
CA SER A 53 43.11 -10.61 4.97
C SER A 53 42.17 -11.10 3.86
N LYS A 54 42.17 -12.41 3.55
CA LYS A 54 41.25 -13.03 2.57
C LYS A 54 39.76 -12.74 2.82
N ASN A 55 39.44 -12.37 4.04
CA ASN A 55 38.04 -12.10 4.48
C ASN A 55 37.72 -10.60 4.56
N THR A 56 38.59 -9.70 4.14
CA THR A 56 38.34 -8.25 4.18
C THR A 56 37.70 -7.81 2.87
N ALA A 57 36.58 -7.09 2.97
CA ALA A 57 35.89 -6.45 1.85
C ALA A 57 35.79 -4.95 2.10
N VAL A 58 35.60 -4.20 1.00
CA VAL A 58 35.35 -2.75 1.02
C VAL A 58 34.11 -2.49 0.20
N SER A 59 33.15 -1.80 0.75
CA SER A 59 32.03 -1.25 0.02
C SER A 59 32.15 0.27 -0.08
N CYS A 60 31.61 0.85 -1.16
CA CYS A 60 31.62 2.26 -1.43
C CYS A 60 30.19 2.74 -1.66
N HIS A 61 29.77 3.74 -0.92
CA HIS A 61 28.44 4.35 -1.04
C HIS A 61 28.58 5.85 -1.25
N TRP A 62 27.84 6.39 -2.21
CA TRP A 62 27.67 7.82 -2.35
C TRP A 62 26.48 8.25 -1.48
N ILE A 63 26.77 9.12 -0.51
CA ILE A 63 25.72 9.80 0.25
C ILE A 63 25.64 11.21 -0.32
N ARG A 64 24.51 11.52 -0.96
CA ARG A 64 24.22 12.85 -1.48
C ARG A 64 23.21 13.53 -0.58
N SER A 65 23.59 14.63 0.00
CA SER A 65 22.66 15.60 0.61
C SER A 65 22.66 16.87 -0.21
N ARG A 66 21.68 17.75 0.00
CA ARG A 66 21.55 19.03 -0.76
C ARG A 66 22.80 19.90 -0.75
N SER A 67 23.57 19.86 0.31
CA SER A 67 24.75 20.72 0.49
C SER A 67 26.07 19.98 0.32
N ARG A 68 26.08 18.66 0.31
CA ARG A 68 27.30 17.85 0.32
C ARG A 68 27.09 16.51 -0.38
N SER A 69 28.06 16.16 -1.22
CA SER A 69 28.23 14.78 -1.69
C SER A 69 29.38 14.16 -0.93
N GLU A 70 29.12 13.10 -0.20
CA GLU A 70 30.14 12.37 0.56
C GLU A 70 30.25 10.95 0.04
N LEU A 71 31.48 10.50 -0.15
CA LEU A 71 31.78 9.13 -0.47
C LEU A 71 32.10 8.39 0.83
N VAL A 72 31.32 7.40 1.18
CA VAL A 72 31.55 6.57 2.38
C VAL A 72 32.15 5.24 1.96
N TRP A 73 33.31 4.92 2.52
CA TRP A 73 33.99 3.64 2.34
C TRP A 73 33.92 2.84 3.64
N ILE A 74 33.35 1.66 3.59
CA ILE A 74 33.25 0.75 4.73
C ILE A 74 34.20 -0.40 4.50
N VAL A 75 35.15 -0.60 5.39
CA VAL A 75 36.13 -1.68 5.36
C VAL A 75 35.84 -2.67 6.48
N GLY A 76 35.51 -3.90 6.15
CA GLY A 76 35.10 -4.88 7.16
C GLY A 76 35.25 -6.34 6.73
N ASN A 77 34.80 -7.25 7.55
CA ASN A 77 34.75 -8.67 7.23
C ASN A 77 33.69 -8.95 6.17
N ARG A 78 34.06 -9.62 5.07
CA ARG A 78 33.18 -9.95 3.95
C ARG A 78 31.89 -10.64 4.35
N LYS A 79 31.88 -11.46 5.40
CA LYS A 79 30.71 -12.16 5.90
C LYS A 79 29.66 -11.24 6.56
N LYS A 80 30.06 -10.01 6.93
CA LYS A 80 29.16 -9.00 7.53
C LYS A 80 28.45 -8.14 6.49
N PHE A 81 28.89 -8.18 5.22
CA PHE A 81 28.27 -7.44 4.14
C PHE A 81 27.05 -8.21 3.60
N ASN A 82 25.92 -7.52 3.46
CA ASN A 82 24.78 -8.05 2.74
C ASN A 82 25.01 -8.06 1.22
N SER A 83 24.05 -8.52 0.44
CA SER A 83 24.11 -8.56 -1.03
C SER A 83 24.31 -7.19 -1.68
N GLU A 84 23.95 -6.11 -0.99
CA GLU A 84 24.08 -4.72 -1.45
C GLU A 84 25.39 -4.05 -0.98
N GLY A 85 26.25 -4.77 -0.28
CA GLY A 85 27.51 -4.25 0.24
C GLY A 85 27.35 -3.39 1.49
N MET A 86 26.22 -3.46 2.19
CA MET A 86 25.97 -2.76 3.44
C MET A 86 26.44 -3.61 4.62
N VAL A 87 27.01 -2.97 5.63
CA VAL A 87 27.38 -3.62 6.90
C VAL A 87 26.69 -2.89 8.03
N PRO A 88 26.00 -3.58 8.93
CA PRO A 88 25.49 -2.94 10.14
C PRO A 88 26.67 -2.41 10.96
N VAL A 89 26.73 -1.08 11.14
CA VAL A 89 27.86 -0.40 11.79
C VAL A 89 27.69 -0.41 13.32
N ASN A 90 26.44 -0.42 13.79
CA ASN A 90 26.08 -0.55 15.21
C ASN A 90 24.95 -1.56 15.34
N TYR A 91 25.16 -2.55 16.18
CA TYR A 91 24.11 -3.37 16.75
C TYR A 91 23.73 -2.74 18.08
N THR A 92 22.51 -2.23 18.19
CA THR A 92 21.91 -1.98 19.49
C THR A 92 20.82 -3.02 19.65
N ASP A 93 20.91 -3.82 20.70
CA ASP A 93 19.80 -4.69 21.16
C ASP A 93 18.70 -3.86 21.84
N ALA A 94 18.95 -2.57 22.07
CA ALA A 94 17.91 -1.65 22.46
C ALA A 94 16.98 -1.48 21.25
N VAL A 95 15.79 -2.05 21.34
CA VAL A 95 14.68 -1.70 20.48
C VAL A 95 14.62 -0.17 20.49
N MET A 96 14.69 0.44 19.30
CA MET A 96 14.52 1.89 19.19
C MET A 96 13.05 2.23 19.49
N ASP A 97 12.62 1.99 20.74
CA ASP A 97 11.26 2.17 21.22
C ASP A 97 10.87 3.65 21.40
N SER A 98 11.82 4.57 21.33
CA SER A 98 11.56 5.90 21.88
C SER A 98 10.93 6.92 20.95
N PHE A 99 10.91 6.72 19.63
CA PHE A 99 10.27 7.69 18.73
C PHE A 99 9.21 7.11 17.78
N ILE A 100 9.24 5.81 17.48
CA ILE A 100 8.31 5.17 16.55
C ILE A 100 7.09 4.60 17.29
N ASP A 101 7.23 4.21 18.56
CA ASP A 101 6.17 3.53 19.33
C ASP A 101 5.03 4.45 19.83
N LYS A 102 5.20 5.77 19.77
CA LYS A 102 4.10 6.70 20.14
C LYS A 102 2.96 6.75 19.13
N GLN A 103 3.08 6.10 18.00
CA GLN A 103 2.05 6.02 16.96
C GLN A 103 1.54 4.60 16.71
N GLN A 104 1.50 3.75 17.73
CA GLN A 104 0.76 2.50 17.60
C GLN A 104 -0.74 2.81 17.50
N TRP A 105 -1.32 2.41 16.37
CA TRP A 105 -2.77 2.47 16.22
C TRP A 105 -3.42 1.58 17.27
N LYS A 106 -4.44 2.10 17.97
CA LYS A 106 -5.16 1.35 19.00
C LYS A 106 -5.70 0.01 18.48
N THR A 107 -6.09 -0.01 17.20
CA THR A 107 -6.66 -1.19 16.53
C THR A 107 -5.65 -1.97 15.68
N ALA A 108 -4.35 -1.72 15.81
CA ALA A 108 -3.31 -2.39 15.00
C ALA A 108 -3.41 -3.93 15.05
N SER A 109 -3.65 -4.51 16.21
CA SER A 109 -3.82 -5.96 16.34
C SER A 109 -5.11 -6.46 15.68
N THR A 110 -6.19 -5.70 15.75
CA THR A 110 -7.45 -6.03 15.07
C THR A 110 -7.26 -6.01 13.55
N ILE A 111 -6.58 -4.98 13.02
CA ILE A 111 -6.20 -4.91 11.60
C ILE A 111 -5.39 -6.14 11.19
N GLN A 112 -4.38 -6.50 11.99
CA GLN A 112 -3.51 -7.63 11.72
C GLN A 112 -4.27 -8.96 11.61
N TYR A 113 -5.10 -9.27 12.62
CA TYR A 113 -5.80 -10.56 12.66
C TYR A 113 -7.00 -10.59 11.71
N ALA A 114 -7.70 -9.49 11.52
CA ALA A 114 -8.76 -9.41 10.52
C ALA A 114 -8.20 -9.66 9.11
N ALA A 115 -7.10 -9.01 8.73
CA ALA A 115 -6.48 -9.23 7.45
C ALA A 115 -5.94 -10.65 7.27
N ALA A 116 -5.23 -11.20 8.28
CA ALA A 116 -4.64 -12.53 8.21
C ALA A 116 -5.69 -13.65 8.16
N ILE A 117 -6.78 -13.54 8.92
CA ILE A 117 -7.88 -14.53 8.89
C ILE A 117 -8.68 -14.40 7.61
N SER A 118 -9.02 -13.19 7.18
CA SER A 118 -9.70 -12.99 5.90
C SER A 118 -8.90 -13.57 4.73
N ALA A 119 -7.57 -13.46 4.77
CA ALA A 119 -6.68 -14.04 3.79
C ALA A 119 -6.76 -15.58 3.71
N LEU A 120 -7.05 -16.24 4.83
CA LEU A 120 -7.25 -17.70 4.83
C LEU A 120 -8.53 -18.14 4.12
N PHE A 121 -9.54 -17.28 4.04
CA PHE A 121 -10.85 -17.62 3.49
C PHE A 121 -11.19 -16.91 2.17
N HIS A 122 -10.48 -15.83 1.78
CA HIS A 122 -10.90 -14.92 0.70
C HIS A 122 -11.18 -15.61 -0.63
N ASP A 123 -10.43 -16.66 -0.93
CA ASP A 123 -10.47 -17.40 -2.20
C ASP A 123 -11.02 -18.82 -2.08
N PHE A 124 -11.67 -19.19 -0.99
CA PHE A 124 -12.27 -20.53 -0.82
C PHE A 124 -13.20 -20.91 -1.97
N GLY A 125 -13.95 -19.95 -2.47
CA GLY A 125 -14.84 -20.12 -3.61
C GLY A 125 -14.12 -20.56 -4.89
N LYS A 126 -12.81 -20.33 -5.03
CA LYS A 126 -12.02 -20.84 -6.17
C LYS A 126 -11.94 -22.38 -6.22
N ALA A 127 -12.29 -23.08 -5.13
CA ALA A 127 -12.39 -24.54 -5.12
C ALA A 127 -13.58 -25.09 -5.95
N ASN A 128 -14.47 -24.24 -6.48
CA ASN A 128 -15.60 -24.66 -7.28
C ASN A 128 -15.20 -25.21 -8.66
N GLU A 129 -16.04 -26.09 -9.20
CA GLU A 129 -15.76 -26.79 -10.45
C GLU A 129 -15.63 -25.85 -11.66
N LEU A 130 -16.46 -24.82 -11.75
CA LEU A 130 -16.38 -23.85 -12.86
C LEU A 130 -15.06 -23.11 -12.86
N PHE A 131 -14.62 -22.61 -11.71
CA PHE A 131 -13.36 -21.89 -11.61
C PHE A 131 -12.16 -22.79 -11.93
N GLN A 132 -12.12 -24.01 -11.37
CA GLN A 132 -11.05 -24.97 -11.65
C GLN A 132 -11.01 -25.37 -13.13
N ASN A 133 -12.16 -25.52 -13.77
CA ASN A 133 -12.22 -25.78 -15.21
C ASN A 133 -11.80 -24.56 -16.06
N LYS A 134 -12.12 -23.34 -15.60
CA LYS A 134 -11.75 -22.07 -16.27
C LYS A 134 -10.24 -21.88 -16.35
N ILE A 135 -9.51 -22.19 -15.28
CA ILE A 135 -8.04 -22.00 -15.22
C ILE A 135 -7.25 -23.16 -15.83
N ASP A 136 -7.85 -24.35 -16.00
CA ASP A 136 -7.22 -25.54 -16.56
C ASP A 136 -7.01 -25.36 -18.07
N PRO A 137 -5.75 -25.30 -18.57
CA PRO A 137 -5.47 -25.09 -19.98
C PRO A 137 -5.93 -26.24 -20.88
N SER A 138 -6.13 -27.43 -20.33
CA SER A 138 -6.56 -28.62 -21.07
C SER A 138 -8.07 -28.63 -21.37
N LYS A 139 -8.85 -27.77 -20.73
CA LYS A 139 -10.31 -27.73 -20.81
C LYS A 139 -10.82 -26.56 -21.64
N LYS A 140 -11.85 -26.83 -22.47
CA LYS A 140 -12.68 -25.78 -23.06
C LYS A 140 -13.75 -25.41 -22.02
N ALA A 141 -13.47 -24.43 -21.20
CA ALA A 141 -14.38 -24.02 -20.14
C ALA A 141 -15.24 -22.82 -20.54
N ASN A 142 -16.47 -22.78 -20.02
CA ASN A 142 -17.27 -21.56 -20.02
C ASN A 142 -16.60 -20.54 -19.08
N ARG A 143 -16.43 -19.30 -19.55
CA ARG A 143 -15.79 -18.24 -18.76
C ARG A 143 -16.77 -17.52 -17.84
N PHE A 144 -18.05 -17.79 -17.99
CA PHE A 144 -19.08 -17.18 -17.21
C PHE A 144 -19.23 -17.87 -15.86
N GLU A 145 -19.19 -17.10 -14.79
CA GLU A 145 -19.40 -17.54 -13.41
C GLU A 145 -20.65 -16.84 -12.87
N PRO A 146 -21.78 -17.56 -12.67
CA PRO A 146 -23.01 -16.97 -12.12
C PRO A 146 -22.79 -16.29 -10.77
N TYR A 147 -22.03 -16.92 -9.90
CA TYR A 147 -21.57 -16.36 -8.63
C TYR A 147 -20.05 -16.23 -8.63
N ARG A 148 -19.57 -15.05 -8.30
CA ARG A 148 -18.13 -14.83 -8.17
C ARG A 148 -17.58 -15.59 -6.97
N HIS A 149 -16.30 -15.99 -7.06
CA HIS A 149 -15.64 -16.76 -6.00
C HIS A 149 -15.65 -16.01 -4.64
N GLU A 150 -15.62 -14.68 -4.61
CA GLU A 150 -15.70 -13.91 -3.37
C GLU A 150 -17.05 -14.12 -2.66
N TRP A 151 -18.15 -14.20 -3.43
CA TRP A 151 -19.45 -14.49 -2.87
C TRP A 151 -19.54 -15.93 -2.31
N ILE A 152 -19.04 -16.90 -3.04
CA ILE A 152 -18.97 -18.28 -2.58
C ILE A 152 -18.11 -18.39 -1.32
N SER A 153 -16.96 -17.72 -1.30
CA SER A 153 -16.08 -17.65 -0.12
C SER A 153 -16.79 -17.06 1.11
N LEU A 154 -17.56 -15.98 0.90
CA LEU A 154 -18.39 -15.38 1.94
C LEU A 154 -19.41 -16.37 2.51
N ARG A 155 -20.13 -17.10 1.65
CA ARG A 155 -21.14 -18.08 2.07
C ARG A 155 -20.52 -19.26 2.83
N LEU A 156 -19.35 -19.74 2.40
CA LEU A 156 -18.59 -20.77 3.11
C LEU A 156 -18.13 -20.28 4.50
N PHE A 157 -17.64 -19.04 4.58
CA PHE A 157 -17.27 -18.44 5.86
C PHE A 157 -18.48 -18.26 6.79
N GLN A 158 -19.62 -17.81 6.24
CA GLN A 158 -20.87 -17.69 6.99
C GLN A 158 -21.31 -19.05 7.57
N SER A 159 -21.27 -20.13 6.76
CA SER A 159 -21.59 -21.48 7.21
C SER A 159 -20.64 -21.94 8.31
N PHE A 160 -19.35 -21.65 8.20
CA PHE A 160 -18.37 -21.95 9.25
C PHE A 160 -18.67 -21.23 10.56
N VAL A 161 -18.99 -19.93 10.49
CA VAL A 161 -19.31 -19.14 11.70
C VAL A 161 -20.66 -19.58 12.29
N GLY A 162 -21.70 -19.76 11.48
CA GLY A 162 -23.06 -20.09 11.94
C GLY A 162 -23.55 -19.12 13.01
N ASP A 163 -24.13 -19.63 14.08
CA ASP A 163 -24.68 -18.83 15.21
C ASP A 163 -23.63 -18.61 16.34
N LYS A 164 -22.36 -18.88 16.09
CA LYS A 164 -21.29 -18.79 17.09
C LYS A 164 -20.92 -17.33 17.37
N THR A 165 -20.56 -17.05 18.61
CA THR A 165 -19.89 -15.79 18.99
C THR A 165 -18.47 -15.72 18.42
N ASP A 166 -17.86 -14.52 18.41
CA ASP A 166 -16.48 -14.34 17.95
C ASP A 166 -15.47 -15.22 18.71
N ALA A 167 -15.67 -15.42 20.00
CA ALA A 167 -14.83 -16.32 20.80
C ALA A 167 -14.98 -17.79 20.35
N GLN A 168 -16.23 -18.23 20.12
CA GLN A 168 -16.52 -19.63 19.78
C GLN A 168 -16.01 -20.03 18.39
N TRP A 169 -16.25 -19.19 17.35
CA TRP A 169 -15.76 -19.53 16.02
C TRP A 169 -14.24 -19.43 15.91
N LEU A 170 -13.58 -18.51 16.63
CA LEU A 170 -12.12 -18.47 16.71
C LEU A 170 -11.55 -19.69 17.45
N ASP A 171 -12.27 -20.17 18.47
CA ASP A 171 -11.88 -21.40 19.15
C ASP A 171 -11.96 -22.59 18.21
N GLU A 172 -13.05 -22.73 17.47
CA GLU A 172 -13.19 -23.78 16.46
C GLU A 172 -12.15 -23.66 15.36
N LEU A 173 -11.84 -22.45 14.87
CA LEU A 173 -10.79 -22.24 13.88
C LEU A 173 -9.42 -22.67 14.39
N SER A 174 -9.17 -22.57 15.70
CA SER A 174 -7.93 -23.06 16.32
C SER A 174 -7.84 -24.57 16.39
N GLN A 175 -8.93 -25.29 16.16
CA GLN A 175 -9.03 -26.76 16.18
C GLN A 175 -9.70 -27.30 14.90
N ILE A 176 -9.67 -26.54 13.80
CA ILE A 176 -10.43 -26.79 12.60
C ILE A 176 -10.11 -28.18 11.99
N SER A 177 -11.15 -28.88 11.59
CA SER A 177 -11.10 -30.20 10.93
C SER A 177 -11.53 -30.11 9.47
N PRO A 178 -11.29 -31.13 8.65
CA PRO A 178 -11.79 -31.21 7.28
C PRO A 178 -13.31 -31.07 7.16
N ASP A 179 -14.06 -31.50 8.19
CA ASP A 179 -15.52 -31.55 8.22
C ASP A 179 -16.18 -30.34 8.88
N SER A 180 -15.40 -29.33 9.27
CA SER A 180 -15.93 -28.13 9.95
C SER A 180 -16.87 -27.28 9.09
N ILE A 181 -16.91 -27.49 7.77
CA ILE A 181 -17.88 -26.91 6.84
C ILE A 181 -18.56 -28.07 6.11
N SER A 182 -19.66 -28.58 6.66
CA SER A 182 -20.44 -29.67 6.06
C SER A 182 -21.53 -29.15 5.14
N ASP A 183 -22.22 -28.09 5.53
CA ASP A 183 -23.35 -27.54 4.83
C ASP A 183 -23.06 -26.08 4.45
N CYS A 184 -23.28 -25.74 3.20
CA CYS A 184 -23.12 -24.39 2.68
C CYS A 184 -24.40 -23.93 2.00
N PHE A 185 -24.78 -22.68 2.25
CA PHE A 185 -25.85 -22.03 1.50
C PHE A 185 -25.51 -21.96 0.01
N GLN A 186 -26.38 -22.51 -0.84
CA GLN A 186 -26.20 -22.57 -2.29
C GLN A 186 -27.23 -21.67 -2.97
N ASP A 187 -26.90 -20.40 -3.08
CA ASP A 187 -27.81 -19.41 -3.66
C ASP A 187 -28.19 -19.79 -5.10
N GLY A 188 -29.51 -19.80 -5.38
CA GLY A 188 -30.06 -20.21 -6.66
C GLY A 188 -30.20 -21.72 -6.87
N VAL A 189 -29.73 -22.54 -5.94
CA VAL A 189 -29.95 -24.00 -5.89
C VAL A 189 -30.93 -24.34 -4.77
N ASP A 190 -30.67 -23.85 -3.56
CA ASP A 190 -31.53 -24.03 -2.40
C ASP A 190 -32.76 -23.13 -2.54
N GLY A 191 -33.97 -23.67 -2.50
CA GLY A 191 -35.22 -22.95 -2.70
C GLY A 191 -35.54 -21.89 -1.66
N ASN A 192 -34.77 -21.75 -0.60
CA ASN A 192 -34.93 -20.78 0.48
C ASN A 192 -34.13 -19.50 0.22
N LEU A 193 -34.67 -18.62 -0.63
CA LEU A 193 -34.14 -17.27 -0.85
C LEU A 193 -34.30 -16.31 0.37
N ALA A 194 -35.05 -16.72 1.40
CA ALA A 194 -35.42 -15.85 2.52
C ALA A 194 -34.26 -15.50 3.46
N ASP A 195 -33.18 -16.29 3.50
CA ASP A 195 -32.06 -16.11 4.42
C ASP A 195 -30.79 -15.55 3.76
N ASN A 196 -30.95 -14.82 2.66
CA ASN A 196 -29.83 -14.33 1.83
C ASN A 196 -29.14 -13.07 2.35
N HIS A 197 -29.08 -12.89 3.67
CA HIS A 197 -28.40 -11.74 4.28
C HIS A 197 -27.13 -12.21 5.01
N PRO A 198 -26.03 -12.48 4.29
CA PRO A 198 -24.86 -13.17 4.84
C PRO A 198 -24.13 -12.40 5.92
N LEU A 199 -24.39 -11.09 6.06
CA LEU A 199 -23.74 -10.24 7.05
C LEU A 199 -24.63 -9.91 8.26
N LEU A 200 -25.94 -10.23 8.20
CA LEU A 200 -26.91 -9.72 9.20
C LEU A 200 -26.65 -10.30 10.60
N ASN A 201 -26.49 -11.62 10.68
CA ASN A 201 -26.44 -12.34 11.96
C ASN A 201 -25.00 -12.69 12.40
N LEU A 202 -23.99 -12.26 11.66
CA LEU A 202 -22.60 -12.51 12.05
C LEU A 202 -22.20 -11.64 13.25
N PRO A 203 -21.44 -12.20 14.22
CA PRO A 203 -20.88 -11.41 15.30
C PRO A 203 -19.89 -10.35 14.78
N PRO A 204 -19.59 -9.31 15.55
CA PRO A 204 -18.90 -8.11 15.05
C PRO A 204 -17.58 -8.36 14.31
N PHE A 205 -16.70 -9.20 14.87
CA PHE A 205 -15.41 -9.47 14.23
C PHE A 205 -15.54 -10.39 13.02
N ALA A 206 -16.42 -11.41 13.10
CA ALA A 206 -16.74 -12.23 11.93
C ALA A 206 -17.35 -11.40 10.79
N LYS A 207 -18.19 -10.42 11.10
CA LYS A 207 -18.75 -9.49 10.11
C LYS A 207 -17.65 -8.69 9.40
N LEU A 208 -16.65 -8.20 10.13
CA LEU A 208 -15.48 -7.56 9.53
C LEU A 208 -14.72 -8.52 8.60
N VAL A 209 -14.42 -9.73 9.06
CA VAL A 209 -13.72 -10.76 8.24
C VAL A 209 -14.53 -11.09 6.99
N ALA A 210 -15.83 -11.32 7.12
CA ALA A 210 -16.75 -11.61 6.00
C ALA A 210 -16.75 -10.48 4.95
N TRP A 211 -16.81 -9.23 5.41
CA TRP A 211 -16.72 -8.07 4.52
C TRP A 211 -15.38 -7.99 3.77
N LEU A 212 -14.27 -8.29 4.44
CA LEU A 212 -12.96 -8.32 3.80
C LEU A 212 -12.87 -9.44 2.76
N VAL A 213 -13.38 -10.64 3.07
CA VAL A 213 -13.47 -11.78 2.14
C VAL A 213 -14.23 -11.38 0.87
N LEU A 214 -15.37 -10.70 1.04
CA LEU A 214 -16.18 -10.27 -0.10
C LEU A 214 -15.53 -9.14 -0.92
N ALA A 215 -14.84 -8.21 -0.25
CA ALA A 215 -14.42 -6.93 -0.82
C ALA A 215 -12.93 -6.88 -1.18
N HIS A 216 -12.20 -8.00 -1.15
CA HIS A 216 -10.75 -7.99 -1.32
C HIS A 216 -10.31 -7.53 -2.72
N HIS A 217 -11.08 -7.81 -3.77
CA HIS A 217 -10.81 -7.25 -5.09
C HIS A 217 -11.43 -5.86 -5.25
N LYS A 218 -12.73 -5.73 -5.06
CA LYS A 218 -13.48 -4.47 -5.20
C LYS A 218 -14.67 -4.43 -4.26
N LEU A 219 -15.08 -3.23 -3.89
CA LEU A 219 -16.32 -3.07 -3.10
C LEU A 219 -17.53 -3.50 -3.93
N PRO A 220 -18.52 -4.16 -3.30
CA PRO A 220 -19.81 -4.42 -3.92
C PRO A 220 -20.47 -3.13 -4.39
N ILE A 221 -21.17 -3.19 -5.51
CA ILE A 221 -21.81 -2.03 -6.13
C ILE A 221 -23.32 -2.20 -6.07
N TYR A 222 -24.03 -1.15 -5.63
CA TYR A 222 -25.49 -1.14 -5.66
C TYR A 222 -26.01 -1.43 -7.08
N PRO A 223 -26.84 -2.49 -7.26
CA PRO A 223 -27.20 -2.99 -8.59
C PRO A 223 -28.34 -2.15 -9.21
N LYS A 224 -28.02 -0.96 -9.72
CA LYS A 224 -28.98 -0.04 -10.38
C LYS A 224 -29.76 -0.66 -11.55
N TRP A 225 -29.28 -1.78 -12.07
CA TRP A 225 -29.82 -2.49 -13.23
C TRP A 225 -30.95 -3.48 -12.87
N LYS A 226 -31.10 -3.83 -11.58
CA LYS A 226 -32.13 -4.77 -11.12
C LYS A 226 -33.45 -4.03 -10.97
N GLU A 227 -34.48 -4.52 -11.63
CA GLU A 227 -35.83 -4.02 -11.47
C GLU A 227 -36.35 -4.36 -10.07
N ASN A 228 -37.24 -3.51 -9.50
CA ASN A 228 -37.83 -3.69 -8.17
C ASN A 228 -36.86 -3.75 -6.98
N LEU A 229 -35.70 -3.14 -7.08
CA LEU A 229 -34.85 -2.93 -5.91
C LEU A 229 -35.45 -1.89 -4.97
N ALA A 230 -35.25 -2.12 -3.67
CA ALA A 230 -35.47 -1.07 -2.68
C ALA A 230 -34.59 0.16 -3.05
N PRO A 231 -35.14 1.38 -2.94
CA PRO A 231 -34.37 2.58 -3.22
C PRO A 231 -33.11 2.62 -2.34
N ALA A 232 -32.03 3.19 -2.87
CA ALA A 232 -30.81 3.38 -2.09
C ALA A 232 -31.15 4.14 -0.79
N PRO A 233 -30.60 3.75 0.36
CA PRO A 233 -30.92 4.36 1.64
C PRO A 233 -30.47 5.82 1.69
N SER A 234 -31.18 6.62 2.46
CA SER A 234 -30.68 7.93 2.86
C SER A 234 -29.41 7.79 3.72
N LEU A 235 -28.63 8.86 3.86
CA LEU A 235 -27.44 8.86 4.71
C LEU A 235 -27.72 8.47 6.18
N ARG A 236 -28.97 8.66 6.65
CA ARG A 236 -29.38 8.29 8.01
C ARG A 236 -29.67 6.79 8.15
N GLU A 237 -30.05 6.14 7.07
CA GLU A 237 -30.48 4.73 7.06
C GLU A 237 -29.37 3.78 6.60
N VAL A 238 -28.27 4.31 6.03
CA VAL A 238 -27.20 3.47 5.46
C VAL A 238 -26.58 2.52 6.49
N ARG A 239 -26.55 2.93 7.76
CA ARG A 239 -26.10 2.09 8.86
C ARG A 239 -27.11 0.96 9.08
N GLY A 240 -26.69 -0.26 8.91
CA GLY A 240 -27.54 -1.46 9.00
C GLY A 240 -28.30 -1.80 7.72
N TRP A 241 -28.34 -0.91 6.72
CA TRP A 241 -29.01 -1.20 5.46
C TRP A 241 -28.33 -2.33 4.68
N ILE A 242 -26.99 -2.36 4.67
CA ILE A 242 -26.20 -3.43 4.05
C ILE A 242 -26.57 -4.80 4.63
N GLY A 243 -26.74 -4.92 5.95
CA GLY A 243 -27.12 -6.17 6.59
C GLY A 243 -28.47 -6.72 6.12
N LYS A 244 -29.45 -5.83 5.82
CA LYS A 244 -30.83 -6.22 5.47
C LYS A 244 -31.08 -6.36 3.97
N ASN A 245 -30.33 -5.66 3.13
CA ASN A 245 -30.65 -5.53 1.70
C ASN A 245 -29.52 -6.04 0.80
N PHE A 246 -28.46 -6.55 1.38
CA PHE A 246 -27.29 -7.00 0.66
C PHE A 246 -27.47 -8.45 0.19
N ASP A 247 -27.38 -8.67 -1.12
CA ASP A 247 -27.50 -9.99 -1.76
C ASP A 247 -26.40 -10.22 -2.82
N ALA A 248 -26.39 -11.39 -3.45
CA ALA A 248 -25.41 -11.81 -4.41
C ALA A 248 -25.25 -10.86 -5.61
N VAL A 249 -26.31 -10.16 -6.01
CA VAL A 249 -26.30 -9.29 -7.20
C VAL A 249 -25.43 -8.03 -7.03
N TRP A 250 -25.03 -7.69 -5.81
CA TRP A 250 -24.11 -6.59 -5.55
C TRP A 250 -22.68 -6.91 -5.94
N ASN A 251 -22.34 -8.18 -5.94
CA ASN A 251 -21.01 -8.69 -6.30
C ASN A 251 -21.03 -9.41 -7.64
N SER A 252 -22.08 -10.19 -7.91
CA SER A 252 -22.22 -11.10 -9.05
C SER A 252 -23.31 -10.60 -10.00
N HIS A 253 -22.94 -9.87 -11.04
CA HIS A 253 -23.89 -9.19 -11.92
C HIS A 253 -24.74 -10.11 -12.82
N ASN A 254 -24.42 -11.38 -12.87
CA ASN A 254 -24.87 -12.29 -13.92
C ASN A 254 -25.83 -13.40 -13.43
N CYS A 255 -26.37 -13.28 -12.21
CA CYS A 255 -27.28 -14.27 -11.62
C CYS A 255 -28.71 -14.22 -12.18
N LYS A 256 -28.92 -13.79 -13.43
CA LYS A 256 -30.25 -13.39 -13.93
C LYS A 256 -31.06 -14.43 -14.67
N ASP A 257 -30.44 -15.44 -15.28
CA ASP A 257 -31.13 -16.26 -16.26
C ASP A 257 -31.38 -17.69 -15.77
N GLN A 258 -32.68 -18.10 -15.82
CA GLN A 258 -33.13 -19.47 -15.53
C GLN A 258 -32.48 -20.51 -16.46
N ASP A 259 -32.04 -20.11 -17.66
CA ASP A 259 -31.33 -20.98 -18.61
C ASP A 259 -29.91 -21.38 -18.16
N GLN A 260 -29.46 -20.88 -17.00
CA GLN A 260 -28.11 -21.12 -16.47
C GLN A 260 -28.08 -22.04 -15.23
N GLN A 261 -29.17 -22.74 -14.92
CA GLN A 261 -29.27 -23.56 -13.71
C GLN A 261 -28.12 -24.58 -13.57
N ALA A 262 -27.76 -25.25 -14.67
CA ALA A 262 -26.65 -26.19 -14.68
C ALA A 262 -25.29 -25.55 -14.38
N LEU A 263 -25.10 -24.27 -14.77
CA LEU A 263 -23.87 -23.53 -14.43
C LEU A 263 -23.88 -23.06 -12.96
N ILE A 264 -25.05 -22.71 -12.43
CA ILE A 264 -25.22 -22.37 -11.01
C ILE A 264 -24.88 -23.57 -10.13
N GLU A 265 -25.40 -24.75 -10.46
CA GLU A 265 -25.08 -25.99 -9.75
C GLU A 265 -23.59 -26.33 -9.80
N GLN A 266 -22.96 -26.21 -10.97
CA GLN A 266 -21.51 -26.39 -11.12
C GLN A 266 -20.70 -25.37 -10.33
N ASN A 267 -21.19 -24.13 -10.21
CA ASN A 267 -20.54 -23.07 -9.47
C ASN A 267 -20.54 -23.35 -7.96
N TRP A 268 -21.57 -24.06 -7.45
CA TRP A 268 -21.64 -24.49 -6.05
C TRP A 268 -21.05 -25.90 -5.81
N LYS A 269 -20.66 -26.60 -6.86
CA LYS A 269 -20.00 -27.91 -6.73
C LYS A 269 -18.54 -27.70 -6.37
N LEU A 270 -18.26 -27.76 -5.06
CA LEU A 270 -16.93 -27.63 -4.50
C LEU A 270 -16.19 -28.97 -4.64
N LYS A 271 -14.96 -28.95 -5.16
CA LYS A 271 -14.14 -30.16 -5.29
C LYS A 271 -13.49 -30.51 -3.97
N GLU A 272 -12.45 -29.77 -3.62
CA GLU A 272 -11.66 -30.00 -2.43
C GLU A 272 -11.40 -28.67 -1.75
N LEU A 273 -12.05 -28.46 -0.61
CA LEU A 273 -11.84 -27.23 0.16
C LEU A 273 -10.45 -27.19 0.79
N PRO A 274 -9.88 -26.00 1.03
CA PRO A 274 -8.58 -25.84 1.69
C PRO A 274 -8.47 -26.50 3.07
N LEU A 275 -9.61 -26.78 3.73
CA LEU A 275 -9.67 -27.54 4.97
C LEU A 275 -9.07 -28.96 4.85
N ALA A 276 -9.05 -29.56 3.68
CA ALA A 276 -8.42 -30.85 3.44
C ALA A 276 -6.89 -30.77 3.60
N SER A 277 -6.26 -29.61 3.34
CA SER A 277 -4.82 -29.40 3.50
C SER A 277 -4.42 -29.26 4.98
N MET A 278 -3.53 -30.12 5.44
CA MET A 278 -2.97 -30.03 6.80
C MET A 278 -2.16 -28.73 6.99
N GLN A 279 -1.48 -28.27 5.95
CA GLN A 279 -0.70 -27.02 5.96
C GLN A 279 -1.61 -25.84 6.20
N TRP A 280 -2.74 -25.77 5.49
CA TRP A 280 -3.72 -24.70 5.69
C TRP A 280 -4.30 -24.73 7.11
N ARG A 281 -4.70 -25.92 7.61
CA ARG A 281 -5.22 -26.05 8.99
C ARG A 281 -4.19 -25.62 10.04
N SER A 282 -2.92 -25.96 9.86
CA SER A 282 -1.84 -25.54 10.77
C SER A 282 -1.69 -24.04 10.82
N GLN A 283 -1.76 -23.36 9.67
CA GLN A 283 -1.71 -21.90 9.61
C GLN A 283 -2.96 -21.27 10.26
N ALA A 284 -4.13 -21.82 9.98
CA ALA A 284 -5.40 -21.35 10.55
C ALA A 284 -5.39 -21.47 12.09
N CYS A 285 -4.98 -22.63 12.61
CA CYS A 285 -4.80 -22.86 14.06
C CYS A 285 -3.86 -21.83 14.69
N MET A 286 -2.70 -21.59 14.07
CA MET A 286 -1.71 -20.65 14.60
C MET A 286 -2.27 -19.22 14.65
N ILE A 287 -2.90 -18.74 13.59
CA ILE A 287 -3.45 -17.37 13.53
C ILE A 287 -4.65 -17.22 14.45
N ALA A 288 -5.56 -18.20 14.49
CA ALA A 288 -6.72 -18.19 15.37
C ALA A 288 -6.34 -18.18 16.84
N SER A 289 -5.35 -18.98 17.25
CA SER A 289 -4.84 -19.00 18.62
C SER A 289 -4.29 -17.64 19.07
N LYS A 290 -3.53 -16.95 18.19
CA LYS A 290 -3.05 -15.58 18.46
C LYS A 290 -4.22 -14.58 18.54
N ALA A 291 -5.21 -14.69 17.63
CA ALA A 291 -6.37 -13.81 17.62
C ALA A 291 -7.24 -13.98 18.87
N ARG A 292 -7.43 -15.22 19.35
CA ARG A 292 -8.16 -15.50 20.60
C ARG A 292 -7.55 -14.81 21.81
N VAL A 293 -6.22 -14.85 21.96
CA VAL A 293 -5.53 -14.14 23.05
C VAL A 293 -5.82 -12.65 22.96
N LYS A 294 -5.81 -12.06 21.75
CA LYS A 294 -6.13 -10.66 21.58
C LYS A 294 -7.59 -10.33 21.86
N LEU A 295 -8.53 -11.17 21.41
CA LEU A 295 -9.95 -11.01 21.70
C LEU A 295 -10.26 -11.08 23.19
N GLN A 296 -9.58 -11.95 23.94
CA GLN A 296 -9.72 -12.02 25.41
C GLN A 296 -9.23 -10.76 26.14
N LEU A 297 -8.33 -10.00 25.52
CA LEU A 297 -7.85 -8.72 26.06
C LEU A 297 -8.76 -7.54 25.70
N TRP A 298 -9.77 -7.73 24.82
CA TRP A 298 -10.70 -6.67 24.51
C TRP A 298 -11.63 -6.39 25.70
N SER A 299 -11.92 -5.11 25.93
CA SER A 299 -12.96 -4.71 26.86
C SER A 299 -14.35 -5.16 26.38
N GLN A 300 -15.33 -5.21 27.29
CA GLN A 300 -16.72 -5.53 26.88
C GLN A 300 -17.21 -4.58 25.79
N GLN A 301 -16.88 -3.30 25.89
CA GLN A 301 -17.24 -2.32 24.85
C GLN A 301 -16.59 -2.58 23.51
N GLU A 302 -15.34 -3.05 23.48
CA GLU A 302 -14.63 -3.40 22.24
C GLU A 302 -15.17 -4.67 21.59
N GLN A 303 -15.76 -5.59 22.37
CA GLN A 303 -16.39 -6.80 21.86
C GLN A 303 -17.71 -6.49 21.12
N ASP A 304 -18.39 -5.41 21.48
CA ASP A 304 -19.67 -4.99 20.88
C ASP A 304 -19.53 -3.95 19.76
N ILE A 305 -18.30 -3.57 19.37
CA ILE A 305 -18.03 -2.58 18.32
C ILE A 305 -18.51 -3.09 16.95
N ASP A 306 -19.31 -2.30 16.27
CA ASP A 306 -19.57 -2.48 14.82
C ASP A 306 -18.34 -2.00 14.00
N TRP A 307 -17.41 -2.92 13.75
CA TRP A 307 -16.16 -2.62 13.04
C TRP A 307 -16.37 -2.02 11.64
N LEU A 308 -17.47 -2.29 10.98
CA LEU A 308 -17.76 -1.77 9.65
C LEU A 308 -18.30 -0.34 9.66
N ASN A 309 -19.08 0.02 10.68
CA ASN A 309 -19.72 1.32 10.75
C ASN A 309 -19.01 2.30 11.70
N ASP A 310 -18.48 1.81 12.83
CA ASP A 310 -17.89 2.64 13.87
C ASP A 310 -16.37 2.78 13.74
N GLN A 311 -15.70 1.84 13.04
CA GLN A 311 -14.25 1.76 12.93
C GLN A 311 -13.79 1.65 11.48
N LEU A 312 -14.20 2.59 10.63
CA LEU A 312 -13.85 2.61 9.20
C LEU A 312 -12.34 2.56 8.94
N PHE A 313 -11.55 3.22 9.79
CA PHE A 313 -10.07 3.15 9.74
C PHE A 313 -9.58 1.71 9.81
N THR A 314 -10.08 0.95 10.78
CA THR A 314 -9.70 -0.46 11.00
C THR A 314 -10.11 -1.33 9.80
N ALA A 315 -11.34 -1.20 9.34
CA ALA A 315 -11.85 -1.95 8.19
C ALA A 315 -11.05 -1.62 6.91
N HIS A 316 -10.76 -0.33 6.68
CA HIS A 316 -10.02 0.12 5.49
C HIS A 316 -8.59 -0.40 5.46
N LEU A 317 -7.86 -0.31 6.59
CA LEU A 317 -6.46 -0.77 6.66
C LEU A 317 -6.34 -2.29 6.70
N SER A 318 -7.32 -2.99 7.27
CA SER A 318 -7.40 -4.45 7.15
C SER A 318 -7.57 -4.86 5.68
N ARG A 319 -8.45 -4.17 4.94
CA ARG A 319 -8.65 -4.39 3.52
C ARG A 319 -7.38 -4.08 2.70
N LEU A 320 -6.73 -2.95 2.98
CA LEU A 320 -5.46 -2.59 2.33
C LEU A 320 -4.39 -3.66 2.54
N SER A 321 -4.26 -4.17 3.77
CA SER A 321 -3.30 -5.24 4.10
C SER A 321 -3.59 -6.52 3.34
N LEU A 322 -4.86 -6.93 3.25
CA LEU A 322 -5.28 -8.09 2.48
C LEU A 322 -5.02 -7.92 0.99
N MET A 323 -5.45 -6.80 0.40
CA MET A 323 -5.26 -6.53 -1.02
C MET A 323 -3.79 -6.50 -1.42
N LEU A 324 -2.94 -5.79 -0.65
CA LEU A 324 -1.52 -5.69 -0.94
C LEU A 324 -0.83 -7.06 -0.84
N SER A 325 -1.23 -7.89 0.14
CA SER A 325 -0.66 -9.24 0.30
C SER A 325 -1.10 -10.19 -0.80
N ASP A 326 -2.35 -10.14 -1.23
CA ASP A 326 -2.86 -10.95 -2.32
C ASP A 326 -2.18 -10.59 -3.65
N HIS A 327 -2.10 -9.31 -3.98
CA HIS A 327 -1.36 -8.83 -5.16
C HIS A 327 0.11 -9.25 -5.13
N HIS A 328 0.77 -9.07 -3.99
CA HIS A 328 2.17 -9.45 -3.84
C HIS A 328 2.38 -10.95 -4.05
N TYR A 329 1.58 -11.80 -3.37
CA TYR A 329 1.78 -13.24 -3.44
C TYR A 329 1.35 -13.81 -4.80
N SER A 330 0.27 -13.32 -5.38
CA SER A 330 -0.17 -13.68 -6.74
C SER A 330 0.88 -13.37 -7.81
N ALA A 331 1.64 -12.29 -7.66
CA ALA A 331 2.69 -11.90 -8.59
C ALA A 331 3.97 -12.76 -8.51
N GLN A 332 4.20 -13.48 -7.40
CA GLN A 332 5.41 -14.29 -7.22
C GLN A 332 5.48 -15.43 -8.24
N GLN A 333 6.66 -15.61 -8.85
CA GLN A 333 6.92 -16.69 -9.79
C GLN A 333 7.32 -18.00 -9.08
N GLN A 334 7.97 -17.88 -7.93
CA GLN A 334 8.37 -19.02 -7.13
C GLN A 334 7.24 -19.49 -6.24
N VAL A 335 7.07 -20.79 -6.15
CA VAL A 335 6.09 -21.46 -5.29
C VAL A 335 6.73 -21.88 -3.98
N THR A 336 5.97 -21.84 -2.88
CA THR A 336 6.44 -22.24 -1.56
C THR A 336 5.98 -23.66 -1.29
N GLN A 337 6.85 -24.63 -1.55
CA GLN A 337 6.51 -26.06 -1.48
C GLN A 337 6.06 -26.51 -0.09
N GLU A 338 6.60 -25.91 0.97
CA GLU A 338 6.26 -26.26 2.36
C GLU A 338 4.79 -25.93 2.71
N TRP A 339 4.16 -25.03 1.96
CA TRP A 339 2.77 -24.62 2.14
C TRP A 339 1.78 -25.44 1.32
N ARG A 340 2.27 -26.32 0.45
CA ARG A 340 1.45 -27.21 -0.39
C ARG A 340 1.11 -28.49 0.34
N GLY A 341 -0.18 -28.79 0.45
CA GLY A 341 -0.63 -30.12 0.85
C GLY A 341 -0.22 -31.14 -0.21
N PRO A 342 0.40 -32.30 0.17
CA PRO A 342 0.88 -33.29 -0.81
C PRO A 342 -0.20 -33.78 -1.75
N SER A 343 -1.39 -34.07 -1.22
CA SER A 343 -2.56 -34.58 -1.95
C SER A 343 -3.52 -33.48 -2.42
N TYR A 344 -3.36 -32.23 -1.99
CA TYR A 344 -4.29 -31.16 -2.32
C TYR A 344 -4.22 -30.79 -3.81
N SER A 345 -5.38 -30.65 -4.48
CA SER A 345 -5.45 -30.64 -5.94
C SER A 345 -5.92 -29.32 -6.56
N ALA A 346 -6.64 -28.46 -5.81
CA ALA A 346 -7.17 -27.21 -6.36
C ALA A 346 -6.09 -26.12 -6.49
N TYR A 347 -6.25 -25.26 -7.51
CA TYR A 347 -5.32 -24.16 -7.82
C TYR A 347 -6.00 -22.80 -7.67
N ALA A 348 -5.23 -21.80 -7.24
CA ALA A 348 -5.68 -20.42 -7.09
C ALA A 348 -5.61 -19.61 -8.39
N ASN A 349 -4.60 -19.89 -9.22
CA ASN A 349 -4.31 -19.11 -10.42
C ASN A 349 -3.50 -19.91 -11.46
N SER A 350 -3.37 -19.29 -12.65
CA SER A 350 -2.50 -19.74 -13.72
C SER A 350 -1.56 -18.60 -14.15
N ASP A 351 -0.40 -18.93 -14.67
CA ASP A 351 0.54 -17.95 -15.21
C ASP A 351 -0.01 -17.32 -16.50
N ARG A 352 -0.01 -15.99 -16.60
CA ARG A 352 -0.58 -15.24 -17.74
C ARG A 352 0.10 -15.56 -19.06
N LYS A 353 1.42 -15.79 -19.06
CA LYS A 353 2.22 -16.01 -20.27
C LYS A 353 2.19 -17.48 -20.71
N SER A 354 2.55 -18.38 -19.81
CA SER A 354 2.62 -19.80 -20.11
C SER A 354 1.27 -20.51 -20.09
N LYS A 355 0.24 -19.91 -19.48
CA LYS A 355 -1.09 -20.47 -19.23
C LYS A 355 -1.07 -21.74 -18.34
N GLN A 356 0.07 -22.07 -17.75
CA GLN A 356 0.20 -23.21 -16.84
C GLN A 356 -0.36 -22.89 -15.45
N LEU A 357 -0.89 -23.90 -14.77
CA LEU A 357 -1.31 -23.80 -13.38
C LEU A 357 -0.10 -23.40 -12.52
N LYS A 358 -0.27 -22.41 -11.63
CA LYS A 358 0.84 -21.77 -10.92
C LYS A 358 0.85 -22.09 -9.42
N GLN A 359 -0.06 -21.52 -8.66
CA GLN A 359 -0.13 -21.66 -7.20
C GLN A 359 -1.29 -22.59 -6.82
N LYS A 360 -1.04 -23.59 -5.96
CA LYS A 360 -2.11 -24.33 -5.33
C LYS A 360 -2.92 -23.43 -4.40
N LEU A 361 -4.20 -23.69 -4.23
CA LEU A 361 -5.10 -22.81 -3.48
C LEU A 361 -4.74 -22.77 -2.00
N ASP A 362 -4.36 -23.88 -1.38
CA ASP A 362 -3.90 -23.93 0.01
C ASP A 362 -2.61 -23.11 0.22
N GLU A 363 -1.62 -23.30 -0.64
CA GLU A 363 -0.38 -22.51 -0.65
C GLU A 363 -0.66 -21.02 -0.78
N HIS A 364 -1.52 -20.64 -1.73
CA HIS A 364 -1.89 -19.25 -1.98
C HIS A 364 -2.49 -18.61 -0.74
N LEU A 365 -3.49 -19.24 -0.13
CA LEU A 365 -4.16 -18.74 1.07
C LEU A 365 -3.21 -18.58 2.26
N ILE A 366 -2.32 -19.55 2.47
CA ILE A 366 -1.29 -19.48 3.50
C ILE A 366 -0.33 -18.32 3.24
N GLY A 367 0.13 -18.20 1.99
CA GLY A 367 1.05 -17.15 1.57
C GLY A 367 0.45 -15.76 1.76
N VAL A 368 -0.79 -15.55 1.30
CA VAL A 368 -1.51 -14.28 1.48
C VAL A 368 -1.71 -13.98 2.97
N SER A 369 -2.12 -14.97 3.79
CA SER A 369 -2.29 -14.79 5.24
C SER A 369 -0.98 -14.38 5.95
N HIS A 370 0.12 -15.05 5.61
CA HIS A 370 1.43 -14.75 6.17
C HIS A 370 1.90 -13.33 5.84
N HIS A 371 1.72 -12.90 4.58
CA HIS A 371 2.07 -11.56 4.16
C HIS A 371 1.12 -10.50 4.70
N ALA A 372 -0.20 -10.78 4.80
CA ALA A 372 -1.17 -9.86 5.38
C ALA A 372 -0.85 -9.54 6.85
N GLU A 373 -0.48 -10.56 7.64
CA GLU A 373 -0.02 -10.37 9.02
C GLU A 373 1.20 -9.44 9.08
N LYS A 374 2.20 -9.64 8.21
CA LYS A 374 3.42 -8.84 8.17
C LYS A 374 3.18 -7.42 7.69
N ILE A 375 2.39 -7.24 6.63
CA ILE A 375 2.02 -5.92 6.10
C ILE A 375 1.31 -5.11 7.15
N ALA A 376 0.29 -5.68 7.80
CA ALA A 376 -0.46 -5.00 8.86
C ALA A 376 0.44 -4.52 10.02
N LYS A 377 1.47 -5.28 10.37
CA LYS A 377 2.50 -4.88 11.36
C LYS A 377 3.44 -3.79 10.85
N ALA A 378 3.68 -3.71 9.54
CA ALA A 378 4.59 -2.75 8.93
C ALA A 378 3.91 -1.40 8.64
N LEU A 379 2.61 -1.38 8.34
CA LEU A 379 1.85 -0.17 7.99
C LEU A 379 1.98 0.96 9.00
N PRO A 380 1.88 0.77 10.34
CA PRO A 380 2.04 1.86 11.30
C PRO A 380 3.41 2.53 11.24
N LYS A 381 4.43 1.81 10.79
CA LYS A 381 5.82 2.28 10.68
C LYS A 381 6.13 2.94 9.33
N LEU A 382 5.21 2.83 8.37
CA LEU A 382 5.45 3.24 6.99
C LEU A 382 5.79 4.73 6.88
N ASN A 383 4.99 5.59 7.48
CA ASN A 383 5.20 7.04 7.39
C ASN A 383 6.57 7.47 7.96
N GLY A 384 7.01 6.84 9.05
CA GLY A 384 8.33 7.11 9.64
C GLY A 384 9.51 6.55 8.85
N SER A 385 9.29 5.56 7.99
CA SER A 385 10.33 4.93 7.17
C SER A 385 10.48 5.56 5.77
N LEU A 386 9.54 6.40 5.36
CA LEU A 386 9.59 7.10 4.06
C LEU A 386 10.39 8.40 4.16
N GLN A 387 11.00 8.77 3.04
CA GLN A 387 11.75 10.03 2.92
C GLN A 387 10.85 11.22 3.22
N GLN A 388 11.36 12.16 4.00
CA GLN A 388 10.71 13.41 4.35
C GLN A 388 11.36 14.55 3.56
N LEU A 389 10.59 15.61 3.33
CA LEU A 389 11.12 16.84 2.74
C LEU A 389 12.07 17.51 3.73
N GLU A 390 13.31 17.73 3.32
CA GLU A 390 14.28 18.40 4.17
C GLU A 390 13.96 19.89 4.32
N PRO A 391 14.25 20.47 5.49
CA PRO A 391 14.11 21.92 5.68
C PRO A 391 14.94 22.69 4.64
N ASN A 392 14.26 23.50 3.84
CA ASN A 392 14.86 24.32 2.80
C ASN A 392 14.65 25.80 3.14
N ARG A 393 15.62 26.65 2.83
CA ARG A 393 15.53 28.10 3.04
C ARG A 393 14.28 28.71 2.42
N THR A 394 13.90 28.24 1.24
CA THR A 394 12.70 28.72 0.52
C THR A 394 11.41 28.58 1.34
N PHE A 395 11.31 27.57 2.22
CA PHE A 395 10.17 27.40 3.12
C PHE A 395 10.20 28.31 4.35
N THR A 396 11.37 28.79 4.75
CA THR A 396 11.58 29.56 5.98
C THR A 396 11.82 31.03 5.73
N GLU A 397 12.29 31.41 4.54
CA GLU A 397 12.57 32.81 4.20
C GLU A 397 11.28 33.63 4.08
N SER A 398 11.30 34.79 4.71
CA SER A 398 10.22 35.77 4.59
C SER A 398 10.21 36.40 3.20
N VAL A 399 9.06 36.85 2.78
CA VAL A 399 8.89 37.59 1.52
C VAL A 399 9.75 38.84 1.54
N PRO A 400 10.58 39.11 0.50
CA PRO A 400 11.39 40.31 0.39
C PRO A 400 10.57 41.61 0.56
N LYS A 401 11.16 42.65 1.14
CA LYS A 401 10.45 43.89 1.48
C LYS A 401 9.73 44.50 0.28
N GLU A 402 10.34 44.46 -0.89
CA GLU A 402 9.82 45.00 -2.15
C GLU A 402 8.54 44.28 -2.65
N PHE A 403 8.33 43.04 -2.23
CA PHE A 403 7.16 42.23 -2.63
C PHE A 403 6.13 42.06 -1.51
N LYS A 404 6.32 42.67 -0.34
CA LYS A 404 5.45 42.48 0.83
C LYS A 404 4.01 42.89 0.60
N ASP A 405 3.75 43.93 -0.17
CA ASP A 405 2.40 44.41 -0.47
C ASP A 405 1.59 43.34 -1.24
N LYS A 406 2.26 42.58 -2.11
CA LYS A 406 1.62 41.56 -2.93
C LYS A 406 1.61 40.19 -2.27
N PHE A 407 2.70 39.79 -1.62
CA PHE A 407 2.93 38.45 -1.14
C PHE A 407 3.10 38.32 0.37
N GLY A 408 3.12 39.41 1.14
CA GLY A 408 3.34 39.38 2.60
C GLY A 408 2.30 38.57 3.39
N TRP A 409 1.17 38.30 2.79
CA TRP A 409 0.17 37.40 3.36
C TRP A 409 0.68 35.95 3.52
N GLN A 410 1.62 35.50 2.68
CA GLN A 410 2.24 34.18 2.78
C GLN A 410 3.00 34.02 4.11
N ASP A 411 3.72 35.06 4.56
CA ASP A 411 4.41 35.03 5.85
C ASP A 411 3.41 34.91 7.02
N ARG A 412 2.26 35.61 6.93
CA ARG A 412 1.20 35.53 7.95
C ARG A 412 0.58 34.12 7.95
N ALA A 413 0.25 33.57 6.79
CA ALA A 413 -0.31 32.22 6.67
C ALA A 413 0.67 31.16 7.22
N THR A 414 1.95 31.26 6.88
CA THR A 414 3.01 30.37 7.40
C THR A 414 3.14 30.49 8.93
N LYS A 415 3.04 31.71 9.48
CA LYS A 415 3.09 31.94 10.94
C LYS A 415 1.88 31.28 11.64
N ILE A 416 0.68 31.44 11.08
CA ILE A 416 -0.54 30.79 11.60
C ILE A 416 -0.39 29.26 11.54
N ALA A 417 0.04 28.71 10.42
CA ALA A 417 0.27 27.27 10.28
C ALA A 417 1.26 26.74 11.33
N ARG A 418 2.33 27.49 11.59
CA ARG A 418 3.33 27.12 12.60
C ARG A 418 2.75 27.18 14.02
N SER A 419 1.90 28.18 14.35
CA SER A 419 1.31 28.29 15.68
C SER A 419 0.34 27.14 16.02
N VAL A 420 -0.32 26.53 15.01
CA VAL A 420 -1.22 25.39 15.20
C VAL A 420 -0.55 24.04 14.92
N SER A 421 0.75 24.03 14.58
CA SER A 421 1.48 22.80 14.22
C SER A 421 1.40 21.74 15.31
N LYS A 422 1.61 22.11 16.58
CA LYS A 422 1.56 21.20 17.72
C LYS A 422 0.18 20.60 17.92
N GLU A 423 -0.86 21.41 17.92
CA GLU A 423 -2.26 20.99 18.08
C GLU A 423 -2.71 20.10 16.92
N SER A 424 -2.19 20.35 15.70
CA SER A 424 -2.49 19.58 14.51
C SER A 424 -2.00 18.13 14.56
N VAL A 425 -1.07 17.80 15.46
CA VAL A 425 -0.57 16.42 15.63
C VAL A 425 -1.62 15.51 16.25
N GLU A 426 -2.38 16.03 17.21
CA GLU A 426 -3.39 15.25 17.93
C GLU A 426 -4.81 15.48 17.36
N GLY A 427 -5.14 16.73 17.05
CA GLY A 427 -6.47 17.14 16.61
C GLY A 427 -6.70 17.11 15.10
N GLY A 428 -5.65 16.86 14.30
CA GLY A 428 -5.72 17.02 12.85
C GLY A 428 -5.69 18.50 12.43
N PHE A 429 -5.81 18.74 11.12
CA PHE A 429 -5.84 20.09 10.57
C PHE A 429 -6.72 20.14 9.32
N PHE A 430 -7.59 21.13 9.27
CA PHE A 430 -8.34 21.51 8.09
C PHE A 430 -8.23 23.02 7.89
N GLY A 431 -7.62 23.45 6.80
CA GLY A 431 -7.41 24.86 6.48
C GLY A 431 -7.96 25.26 5.12
N VAL A 432 -8.27 26.55 4.98
CA VAL A 432 -8.71 27.13 3.70
C VAL A 432 -7.83 28.33 3.37
N ASN A 433 -7.20 28.30 2.19
CA ASN A 433 -6.40 29.40 1.63
C ASN A 433 -7.19 30.08 0.50
N MET A 434 -7.75 31.25 0.77
CA MET A 434 -8.59 32.02 -0.16
C MET A 434 -7.81 33.24 -0.71
N ALA A 435 -6.71 33.02 -1.38
CA ALA A 435 -5.94 34.10 -1.98
C ALA A 435 -6.28 34.24 -3.48
N SER A 436 -6.46 35.46 -3.95
CA SER A 436 -6.76 35.72 -5.36
C SER A 436 -5.69 35.16 -6.31
N THR A 437 -6.09 34.83 -7.53
CA THR A 437 -5.18 34.37 -8.60
C THR A 437 -4.00 35.35 -8.81
N GLY A 438 -2.80 34.84 -9.04
CA GLY A 438 -1.57 35.64 -9.21
C GLY A 438 -0.97 36.19 -7.90
N ARG A 439 -1.49 35.77 -6.74
CA ARG A 439 -0.93 36.13 -5.41
C ARG A 439 0.05 35.09 -4.86
N GLY A 440 0.45 34.10 -5.68
CA GLY A 440 1.44 33.08 -5.30
C GLY A 440 0.91 32.02 -4.34
N LYS A 441 -0.33 31.52 -4.55
CA LYS A 441 -0.95 30.44 -3.77
C LYS A 441 -0.09 29.18 -3.75
N THR A 442 0.42 28.77 -4.91
CA THR A 442 1.23 27.54 -5.09
C THR A 442 2.42 27.50 -4.11
N LEU A 443 3.17 28.60 -4.00
CA LEU A 443 4.29 28.72 -3.06
C LEU A 443 3.80 28.77 -1.61
N ALA A 444 2.71 29.48 -1.35
CA ALA A 444 2.15 29.59 0.00
C ALA A 444 1.66 28.24 0.52
N ASN A 445 0.98 27.46 -0.32
CA ASN A 445 0.50 26.12 0.04
C ASN A 445 1.67 25.24 0.54
N ALA A 446 2.77 25.20 -0.19
CA ALA A 446 3.96 24.45 0.22
C ALA A 446 4.58 24.98 1.53
N LYS A 447 4.66 26.30 1.70
CA LYS A 447 5.15 26.92 2.96
C LYS A 447 4.25 26.60 4.15
N ILE A 448 2.93 26.60 3.97
CA ILE A 448 1.94 26.23 4.99
C ILE A 448 2.15 24.77 5.40
N MET A 449 2.23 23.85 4.43
CA MET A 449 2.41 22.42 4.71
C MET A 449 3.75 22.14 5.41
N ALA A 450 4.83 22.78 4.99
CA ALA A 450 6.12 22.68 5.66
C ALA A 450 6.09 23.25 7.10
N ALA A 451 5.37 24.36 7.32
CA ALA A 451 5.21 24.95 8.64
C ALA A 451 4.39 24.07 9.60
N LEU A 452 3.33 23.42 9.10
CA LEU A 452 2.54 22.45 9.87
C LEU A 452 3.38 21.22 10.27
N ALA A 453 4.40 20.88 9.51
CA ALA A 453 5.27 19.74 9.76
C ALA A 453 6.38 20.03 10.79
N THR A 454 6.52 21.26 11.30
CA THR A 454 7.65 21.67 12.16
C THR A 454 7.80 20.80 13.40
N GLU A 455 6.70 20.47 14.08
CA GLU A 455 6.73 19.68 15.33
C GLU A 455 6.98 18.18 15.08
N THR A 456 6.56 17.67 13.94
CA THR A 456 6.71 16.23 13.62
C THR A 456 8.02 15.94 12.88
N GLY A 457 8.65 16.94 12.27
CA GLY A 457 9.73 16.76 11.31
C GLY A 457 9.30 15.98 10.05
N ARG A 458 7.99 15.81 9.82
CA ARG A 458 7.43 14.94 8.77
C ARG A 458 6.74 15.78 7.70
N ALA A 459 7.53 16.41 6.86
CA ALA A 459 7.02 17.18 5.73
C ALA A 459 6.83 16.25 4.51
N ARG A 460 5.63 15.72 4.37
CA ARG A 460 5.18 14.97 3.18
C ARG A 460 3.78 15.43 2.82
N PHE A 461 3.56 15.82 1.56
CA PHE A 461 2.25 16.25 1.12
C PHE A 461 1.99 15.95 -0.35
N SER A 462 0.72 15.81 -0.69
CA SER A 462 0.23 15.63 -2.04
C SER A 462 -0.61 16.83 -2.44
N VAL A 463 -0.32 17.42 -3.60
CA VAL A 463 -1.10 18.50 -4.21
C VAL A 463 -1.94 17.89 -5.32
N ALA A 464 -3.25 17.92 -5.15
CA ALA A 464 -4.21 17.39 -6.10
C ALA A 464 -4.94 18.53 -6.83
N LEU A 465 -4.93 18.48 -8.16
CA LEU A 465 -5.54 19.47 -9.04
C LEU A 465 -6.58 18.80 -9.97
N GLY A 466 -7.55 19.59 -10.45
CA GLY A 466 -8.55 19.11 -11.41
C GLY A 466 -8.00 18.99 -12.83
N LEU A 467 -7.10 19.88 -13.22
CA LEU A 467 -6.63 20.00 -14.60
C LEU A 467 -5.17 19.54 -14.79
N ARG A 468 -4.94 18.75 -15.84
CA ARG A 468 -3.62 18.20 -16.20
C ARG A 468 -2.57 19.28 -16.50
N THR A 469 -2.97 20.32 -17.23
CA THR A 469 -2.09 21.44 -17.59
C THR A 469 -1.60 22.21 -16.34
N LEU A 470 -2.50 22.47 -15.40
CA LEU A 470 -2.17 23.09 -14.12
C LEU A 470 -1.26 22.19 -13.28
N THR A 471 -1.47 20.87 -13.30
CA THR A 471 -0.62 19.91 -12.60
C THR A 471 0.83 19.97 -13.09
N LEU A 472 1.04 20.02 -14.39
CA LEU A 472 2.38 20.14 -14.98
C LEU A 472 3.02 21.49 -14.67
N GLN A 473 2.24 22.58 -14.74
CA GLN A 473 2.69 23.92 -14.38
C GLN A 473 3.09 24.00 -12.92
N THR A 474 2.24 23.54 -12.00
CA THR A 474 2.53 23.49 -10.56
C THR A 474 3.77 22.66 -10.24
N GLY A 475 3.94 21.52 -10.92
CA GLY A 475 5.14 20.70 -10.79
C GLY A 475 6.42 21.43 -11.21
N ARG A 476 6.39 22.19 -12.31
CA ARG A 476 7.52 23.03 -12.74
C ARG A 476 7.80 24.16 -11.75
N GLU A 477 6.76 24.87 -11.29
CA GLU A 477 6.89 25.95 -10.29
C GLU A 477 7.53 25.42 -8.99
N TYR A 478 7.19 24.21 -8.56
CA TYR A 478 7.79 23.60 -7.38
C TYR A 478 9.28 23.27 -7.60
N ARG A 479 9.66 22.77 -8.78
CA ARG A 479 11.08 22.58 -9.11
C ARG A 479 11.86 23.89 -9.10
N GLU A 480 11.33 24.93 -9.76
CA GLU A 480 12.05 26.19 -9.98
C GLU A 480 12.02 27.10 -8.76
N GLN A 481 10.84 27.30 -8.14
CA GLN A 481 10.67 28.27 -7.06
C GLN A 481 10.98 27.70 -5.68
N LEU A 482 10.71 26.40 -5.46
CA LEU A 482 11.00 25.74 -4.19
C LEU A 482 12.36 25.01 -4.20
N ASN A 483 13.04 24.99 -5.34
CA ASN A 483 14.29 24.26 -5.55
C ASN A 483 14.18 22.77 -5.15
N LEU A 484 13.03 22.13 -5.43
CA LEU A 484 12.86 20.72 -5.17
C LEU A 484 13.65 19.89 -6.19
N THR A 485 14.37 18.91 -5.67
CA THR A 485 15.14 17.99 -6.49
C THR A 485 14.23 16.91 -7.10
N ASP A 486 14.76 16.17 -8.07
CA ASP A 486 14.08 15.01 -8.67
C ASP A 486 13.81 13.87 -7.66
N GLU A 487 14.50 13.88 -6.50
CA GLU A 487 14.29 12.94 -5.38
C GLU A 487 13.17 13.40 -4.42
N GLU A 488 12.83 14.68 -4.44
CA GLU A 488 11.84 15.25 -3.52
C GLU A 488 10.48 15.46 -4.15
N LEU A 489 10.41 15.54 -5.47
CA LEU A 489 9.19 15.82 -6.22
C LEU A 489 8.85 14.71 -7.20
N SER A 490 7.63 14.19 -7.09
CA SER A 490 7.00 13.35 -8.10
C SER A 490 5.85 14.11 -8.77
N ILE A 491 5.73 13.98 -10.09
CA ILE A 491 4.61 14.57 -10.85
C ILE A 491 3.84 13.40 -11.49
N ALA A 492 2.54 13.31 -11.19
CA ALA A 492 1.68 12.25 -11.69
C ALA A 492 0.49 12.81 -12.47
N VAL A 493 0.41 12.47 -13.76
CA VAL A 493 -0.67 12.91 -14.67
C VAL A 493 -1.16 11.74 -15.49
N GLY A 494 -2.47 11.67 -15.70
CA GLY A 494 -3.10 10.62 -16.52
C GLY A 494 -3.15 10.96 -18.01
N GLY A 495 -3.03 9.91 -18.84
CA GLY A 495 -3.47 9.89 -20.23
C GLY A 495 -2.42 10.08 -21.33
N VAL A 496 -2.80 9.59 -22.51
CA VAL A 496 -2.02 9.53 -23.77
C VAL A 496 -1.47 10.90 -24.22
N ALA A 497 -2.16 11.99 -23.90
CA ALA A 497 -1.75 13.35 -24.31
C ALA A 497 -0.44 13.81 -23.66
N VAL A 498 -0.11 13.32 -22.47
CA VAL A 498 1.15 13.68 -21.79
C VAL A 498 2.32 12.90 -22.36
N ARG A 499 2.12 11.66 -22.79
CA ARG A 499 3.12 10.93 -23.58
C ARG A 499 3.62 11.76 -24.75
N GLN A 500 2.71 12.36 -25.50
CA GLN A 500 3.06 13.17 -26.68
C GLN A 500 3.79 14.48 -26.34
N LEU A 501 3.44 15.14 -25.23
CA LEU A 501 4.14 16.37 -24.80
C LEU A 501 5.54 16.08 -24.24
N PHE A 502 5.72 15.03 -23.45
CA PHE A 502 7.04 14.61 -22.94
C PHE A 502 7.88 13.90 -23.98
N GLU A 503 7.29 13.10 -24.87
CA GLU A 503 8.00 12.49 -26.00
C GLU A 503 8.48 13.56 -26.99
N ASN A 504 7.75 14.65 -27.18
CA ASN A 504 8.20 15.78 -27.99
C ASN A 504 9.35 16.57 -27.34
N GLU A 505 9.40 16.71 -26.03
CA GLU A 505 10.56 17.29 -25.33
C GLU A 505 11.76 16.33 -25.28
N GLN A 506 11.54 15.02 -25.08
CA GLN A 506 12.60 14.02 -25.11
C GLN A 506 13.04 13.64 -26.51
N ASN A 507 12.17 13.67 -27.52
CA ASN A 507 12.49 13.40 -28.91
C ASN A 507 13.31 14.53 -29.57
N ARG A 508 13.37 15.71 -28.99
CA ARG A 508 14.41 16.69 -29.33
C ARG A 508 15.82 16.21 -28.98
N ASN A 509 15.92 15.32 -27.95
CA ASN A 509 17.19 14.77 -27.47
C ASN A 509 17.41 13.29 -27.81
N ARG A 510 16.48 12.60 -28.46
CA ARG A 510 16.58 11.17 -28.80
C ARG A 510 15.99 10.84 -30.18
N ARG A 511 16.61 11.40 -31.22
CA ARG A 511 16.38 10.91 -32.59
C ARG A 511 17.10 9.59 -32.92
N GLU A 512 17.65 8.91 -31.95
CA GLU A 512 18.31 7.62 -32.14
C GLU A 512 17.92 6.62 -31.03
N ARG A 513 16.81 5.94 -31.20
CA ARG A 513 16.60 4.51 -30.89
C ARG A 513 15.15 4.11 -31.14
N LYS A 514 15.01 3.29 -32.18
CA LYS A 514 13.76 2.80 -32.72
C LYS A 514 13.11 1.69 -31.87
N GLN A 515 11.78 1.76 -31.86
CA GLN A 515 10.78 0.69 -32.06
C GLN A 515 10.92 -0.62 -31.27
N SER A 516 9.97 -0.81 -30.34
CA SER A 516 9.13 -2.01 -30.26
C SER A 516 8.09 -1.84 -29.15
N ALA A 517 6.85 -1.65 -29.53
CA ALA A 517 5.69 -1.80 -28.65
C ALA A 517 4.52 -2.18 -29.54
N GLU A 518 4.11 -3.41 -29.46
CA GLU A 518 2.84 -3.85 -30.02
C GLU A 518 2.04 -4.65 -29.01
N GLU A 519 0.81 -4.19 -28.85
CA GLU A 519 -0.42 -4.91 -28.61
C GLU A 519 -0.56 -5.72 -27.31
N GLN A 520 -1.25 -5.11 -26.38
CA GLN A 520 -1.94 -5.82 -25.31
C GLN A 520 -3.33 -6.23 -25.78
N SER A 521 -3.47 -7.48 -26.17
CA SER A 521 -4.77 -8.13 -26.23
C SER A 521 -5.21 -8.52 -24.82
N ASN A 522 -6.37 -8.04 -24.40
CA ASN A 522 -7.09 -8.52 -23.23
C ASN A 522 -7.31 -10.02 -23.34
N THR A 523 -6.52 -10.82 -22.66
CA THR A 523 -6.78 -12.25 -22.46
C THR A 523 -7.09 -12.50 -20.99
N ASP A 524 -8.31 -12.85 -20.74
CA ASP A 524 -9.00 -13.13 -19.46
C ASP A 524 -8.48 -14.39 -18.71
N ARG A 525 -7.17 -14.68 -18.76
CA ARG A 525 -6.52 -15.78 -18.07
C ARG A 525 -5.38 -15.24 -17.22
N GLY A 526 -5.35 -15.61 -15.96
CA GLY A 526 -4.44 -15.13 -14.92
C GLY A 526 -5.21 -14.83 -13.65
N SER A 527 -4.53 -14.47 -12.58
CA SER A 527 -5.17 -13.99 -11.36
C SER A 527 -5.71 -12.57 -11.53
N GLU A 528 -6.92 -12.29 -11.06
CA GLU A 528 -7.44 -10.92 -10.98
C GLU A 528 -6.55 -10.03 -10.10
N SER A 529 -5.85 -10.63 -9.13
CA SER A 529 -4.89 -9.96 -8.24
C SER A 529 -3.56 -9.62 -8.90
N GLU A 530 -3.28 -10.10 -10.11
CA GLU A 530 -2.10 -9.69 -10.89
C GLU A 530 -2.33 -8.41 -11.70
N ASP A 531 -3.52 -7.79 -11.61
CA ASP A 531 -3.78 -6.51 -12.26
C ASP A 531 -2.86 -5.42 -11.70
N GLU A 532 -2.49 -4.48 -12.56
CA GLU A 532 -1.57 -3.40 -12.19
C GLU A 532 -2.10 -2.57 -11.02
N PHE A 533 -1.23 -2.23 -10.06
CA PHE A 533 -1.54 -1.35 -8.92
C PHE A 533 -1.94 0.07 -9.32
N LEU A 534 -1.63 0.47 -10.54
CA LEU A 534 -1.96 1.78 -11.11
C LEU A 534 -2.47 1.59 -12.53
N ASP A 535 -3.27 2.53 -12.99
CA ASP A 535 -3.75 2.52 -14.37
C ASP A 535 -2.58 2.52 -15.34
N SER A 536 -2.62 1.69 -16.39
CA SER A 536 -1.57 1.63 -17.42
C SER A 536 -1.37 2.98 -18.13
N GLU A 537 -2.40 3.83 -18.13
CA GLU A 537 -2.36 5.17 -18.68
C GLU A 537 -1.74 6.22 -17.74
N LEU A 538 -1.50 5.88 -16.46
CA LEU A 538 -0.93 6.81 -15.50
C LEU A 538 0.59 6.95 -15.69
N TYR A 539 1.04 8.17 -15.90
CA TYR A 539 2.45 8.52 -15.96
C TYR A 539 2.90 9.15 -14.63
N VAL A 540 3.99 8.65 -14.07
CA VAL A 540 4.61 9.19 -12.85
C VAL A 540 6.06 9.54 -13.16
N ASP A 541 6.39 10.83 -13.13
CA ASP A 541 7.74 11.34 -13.29
C ASP A 541 8.41 11.47 -11.91
N TYR A 542 9.29 10.54 -11.61
CA TYR A 542 10.15 10.53 -10.43
C TYR A 542 11.48 9.91 -10.80
N LYS A 543 12.57 10.60 -10.48
CA LYS A 543 13.95 10.19 -10.85
C LYS A 543 14.84 9.92 -9.63
N GLY A 544 14.28 9.97 -8.43
CA GLY A 544 15.01 9.69 -7.20
C GLY A 544 15.44 8.23 -7.05
N GLU A 545 16.39 8.00 -6.16
CA GLU A 545 16.82 6.65 -5.78
C GLU A 545 15.75 5.95 -4.93
N ARG A 546 15.78 4.62 -4.95
CA ARG A 546 14.88 3.79 -4.14
C ARG A 546 15.49 3.59 -2.76
N TYR A 547 14.82 4.10 -1.74
CA TYR A 547 15.23 3.90 -0.35
C TYR A 547 14.40 2.78 0.30
N PRO A 548 15.04 1.94 1.15
CA PRO A 548 14.31 0.93 1.92
C PRO A 548 13.29 1.59 2.86
N HIS A 549 12.08 1.07 2.88
CA HIS A 549 11.01 1.46 3.79
C HIS A 549 10.29 0.21 4.32
N SER A 550 9.42 0.37 5.31
CA SER A 550 8.81 -0.76 6.00
C SER A 550 8.00 -1.71 5.11
N LEU A 551 7.58 -1.25 3.91
CA LEU A 551 6.87 -2.06 2.92
C LEU A 551 7.69 -2.41 1.68
N SER A 552 9.03 -2.19 1.67
CA SER A 552 9.88 -2.41 0.49
C SER A 552 9.76 -3.81 -0.11
N ASP A 553 9.60 -4.84 0.71
CA ASP A 553 9.48 -6.22 0.23
C ASP A 553 8.21 -6.46 -0.58
N TRP A 554 7.13 -5.69 -0.32
CA TRP A 554 5.83 -5.84 -0.98
C TRP A 554 5.60 -4.85 -2.12
N THR A 555 6.33 -3.74 -2.15
CA THR A 555 6.24 -2.72 -3.21
C THR A 555 7.31 -2.89 -4.28
N ARG A 556 8.41 -3.59 -3.94
CA ARG A 556 9.53 -3.86 -4.85
C ARG A 556 9.05 -4.59 -6.11
N GLY A 557 9.44 -4.07 -7.25
CA GLY A 557 9.03 -4.60 -8.56
C GLY A 557 7.86 -3.85 -9.20
N ASN A 558 7.13 -3.02 -8.44
CA ASN A 558 6.16 -2.10 -9.01
C ASN A 558 6.73 -0.67 -9.04
N GLU A 559 7.46 -0.35 -10.11
CA GLU A 559 8.15 0.93 -10.27
C GLU A 559 7.20 2.14 -10.17
N ARG A 560 5.99 2.04 -10.69
CA ARG A 560 5.01 3.13 -10.65
C ARG A 560 4.50 3.39 -9.23
N LEU A 561 4.22 2.32 -8.49
CA LEU A 561 3.81 2.42 -7.09
C LEU A 561 4.91 3.04 -6.23
N GLU A 562 6.15 2.60 -6.41
CA GLU A 562 7.30 3.17 -5.70
C GLU A 562 7.49 4.65 -6.04
N LYS A 563 7.42 5.03 -7.32
CA LYS A 563 7.50 6.44 -7.75
C LYS A 563 6.42 7.32 -7.15
N LEU A 564 5.21 6.80 -6.99
CA LEU A 564 4.11 7.52 -6.34
C LEU A 564 4.34 7.68 -4.83
N LEU A 565 4.93 6.66 -4.19
CA LEU A 565 5.06 6.58 -2.74
C LEU A 565 6.31 7.28 -2.21
N LEU A 566 7.47 7.14 -2.89
CA LEU A 566 8.77 7.55 -2.34
C LEU A 566 8.93 9.06 -2.20
N ALA A 567 8.56 9.84 -3.20
CA ALA A 567 8.74 11.29 -3.16
C ALA A 567 8.00 11.95 -1.97
N PRO A 568 8.66 12.80 -1.17
CA PRO A 568 7.98 13.55 -0.11
C PRO A 568 6.88 14.44 -0.66
N VAL A 569 7.07 15.09 -1.81
CA VAL A 569 6.06 15.92 -2.45
C VAL A 569 5.53 15.24 -3.71
N LEU A 570 4.21 15.12 -3.82
CA LEU A 570 3.52 14.66 -5.02
C LEU A 570 2.66 15.79 -5.57
N VAL A 571 2.80 16.11 -6.84
CA VAL A 571 1.87 16.96 -7.59
C VAL A 571 1.13 16.08 -8.59
N SER A 572 -0.18 15.98 -8.47
CA SER A 572 -0.95 15.05 -9.30
C SER A 572 -2.30 15.59 -9.69
N THR A 573 -2.87 15.03 -10.77
CA THR A 573 -4.32 15.17 -10.96
C THR A 573 -5.04 14.37 -9.86
N ILE A 574 -6.22 14.84 -9.47
CA ILE A 574 -7.02 14.24 -8.38
C ILE A 574 -7.35 12.76 -8.65
N ASP A 575 -7.43 12.36 -9.91
CA ASP A 575 -7.71 10.98 -10.35
C ASP A 575 -6.71 9.96 -9.79
N HIS A 576 -5.51 10.38 -9.39
CA HIS A 576 -4.51 9.51 -8.77
C HIS A 576 -4.81 9.17 -7.30
N LEU A 577 -5.59 10.01 -6.62
CA LEU A 577 -5.92 9.85 -5.20
C LEU A 577 -7.36 9.36 -4.99
N MET A 578 -8.27 9.70 -5.90
CA MET A 578 -9.68 9.29 -5.81
C MET A 578 -9.90 7.78 -5.65
N PRO A 579 -9.12 6.90 -6.32
CA PRO A 579 -9.31 5.45 -6.16
C PRO A 579 -9.24 4.97 -4.70
N ALA A 580 -8.49 5.66 -3.83
CA ALA A 580 -8.44 5.33 -2.40
C ALA A 580 -9.82 5.37 -1.72
N THR A 581 -10.73 6.22 -2.21
CA THR A 581 -12.03 6.50 -1.60
C THR A 581 -13.19 5.83 -2.32
N GLU A 582 -13.00 5.38 -3.56
CA GLU A 582 -14.04 4.76 -4.37
C GLU A 582 -14.20 3.26 -4.12
N GLY A 583 -13.09 2.56 -3.88
CA GLY A 583 -13.08 1.14 -3.55
C GLY A 583 -13.50 0.18 -4.67
N THR A 584 -13.80 0.68 -5.87
CA THR A 584 -14.37 -0.10 -6.98
C THR A 584 -13.37 -0.51 -8.05
N LYS A 585 -12.12 -0.04 -7.94
CA LYS A 585 -11.08 -0.19 -8.99
C LYS A 585 -10.03 -1.27 -8.69
N GLY A 586 -10.31 -2.20 -7.78
CA GLY A 586 -9.41 -3.31 -7.47
C GLY A 586 -8.03 -2.85 -6.98
N GLY A 587 -6.96 -3.48 -7.43
CA GLY A 587 -5.58 -3.16 -7.06
C GLY A 587 -5.15 -1.72 -7.28
N LYS A 588 -5.81 -1.01 -8.21
CA LYS A 588 -5.53 0.41 -8.52
C LYS A 588 -5.73 1.36 -7.33
N GLN A 589 -6.48 0.95 -6.30
CA GLN A 589 -6.66 1.74 -5.08
C GLN A 589 -5.45 1.68 -4.13
N ILE A 590 -4.64 0.64 -4.19
CA ILE A 590 -3.55 0.39 -3.22
C ILE A 590 -2.56 1.57 -3.19
N GLY A 591 -2.10 2.03 -4.34
CA GLY A 591 -1.17 3.16 -4.42
C GLY A 591 -1.74 4.44 -3.84
N ALA A 592 -3.00 4.76 -4.17
CA ALA A 592 -3.70 5.92 -3.65
C ALA A 592 -3.94 5.82 -2.13
N MET A 593 -4.32 4.64 -1.61
CA MET A 593 -4.51 4.39 -0.18
C MET A 593 -3.20 4.59 0.59
N LEU A 594 -2.09 4.01 0.12
CA LEU A 594 -0.78 4.17 0.74
C LEU A 594 -0.31 5.64 0.70
N ARG A 595 -0.57 6.35 -0.40
CA ARG A 595 -0.21 7.76 -0.52
C ARG A 595 -0.99 8.64 0.46
N LEU A 596 -2.30 8.49 0.58
CA LEU A 596 -3.11 9.22 1.56
C LEU A 596 -2.74 8.88 3.00
N LEU A 597 -2.37 7.63 3.28
CA LEU A 597 -1.92 7.22 4.62
C LEU A 597 -0.59 7.90 5.03
N THR A 598 0.23 8.29 4.06
CA THR A 598 1.61 8.73 4.30
C THR A 598 1.89 10.18 3.93
N SER A 599 0.89 10.94 3.52
CA SER A 599 1.08 12.35 3.14
C SER A 599 -0.13 13.21 3.49
N ASP A 600 0.12 14.46 3.81
CA ASP A 600 -0.92 15.48 3.93
C ASP A 600 -1.52 15.81 2.54
N LEU A 601 -2.69 16.41 2.50
CA LEU A 601 -3.42 16.72 1.27
C LEU A 601 -3.60 18.22 1.08
N VAL A 602 -3.22 18.70 -0.10
CA VAL A 602 -3.60 20.02 -0.62
C VAL A 602 -4.54 19.82 -1.80
N LEU A 603 -5.76 20.33 -1.71
CA LEU A 603 -6.66 20.43 -2.86
C LEU A 603 -6.53 21.85 -3.42
N ASP A 604 -5.91 21.96 -4.59
CA ASP A 604 -5.66 23.25 -5.23
C ASP A 604 -6.70 23.49 -6.34
N GLU A 605 -7.29 24.69 -6.35
CA GLU A 605 -8.42 25.10 -7.21
C GLU A 605 -9.62 24.11 -7.15
N PRO A 606 -10.17 23.79 -5.95
CA PRO A 606 -11.32 22.89 -5.82
C PRO A 606 -12.61 23.45 -6.42
N ASP A 607 -12.68 24.73 -6.70
CA ASP A 607 -13.75 25.46 -7.38
C ASP A 607 -13.82 25.17 -8.89
N ASP A 608 -12.78 24.61 -9.49
CA ASP A 608 -12.82 24.07 -10.87
C ASP A 608 -13.77 22.86 -11.02
N PHE A 609 -14.14 22.22 -9.90
CA PHE A 609 -15.06 21.08 -9.91
C PHE A 609 -16.51 21.51 -9.82
N GLY A 610 -17.37 20.82 -10.57
CA GLY A 610 -18.81 21.06 -10.54
C GLY A 610 -19.49 20.54 -9.25
N LEU A 611 -20.73 21.00 -9.00
CA LEU A 611 -21.54 20.53 -7.88
C LEU A 611 -21.72 18.99 -7.86
N LYS A 612 -21.66 18.34 -9.03
CA LYS A 612 -21.75 16.88 -9.15
C LYS A 612 -20.53 16.15 -8.56
N ASP A 613 -19.37 16.81 -8.54
CA ASP A 613 -18.12 16.25 -8.05
C ASP A 613 -17.92 16.48 -6.54
N LEU A 614 -18.69 17.41 -5.96
CA LEU A 614 -18.57 17.77 -4.54
C LEU A 614 -18.67 16.57 -3.58
N PRO A 615 -19.57 15.59 -3.75
CA PRO A 615 -19.59 14.41 -2.88
C PRO A 615 -18.29 13.60 -2.93
N ALA A 616 -17.63 13.53 -4.09
CA ALA A 616 -16.36 12.85 -4.25
C ALA A 616 -15.22 13.59 -3.54
N LEU A 617 -15.19 14.93 -3.66
CA LEU A 617 -14.22 15.77 -2.95
C LEU A 617 -14.41 15.68 -1.43
N CYS A 618 -15.66 15.78 -0.94
CA CYS A 618 -15.95 15.63 0.49
C CYS A 618 -15.50 14.28 1.02
N ARG A 619 -15.70 13.21 0.25
CA ARG A 619 -15.24 11.87 0.60
C ARG A 619 -13.71 11.79 0.66
N LEU A 620 -12.99 12.41 -0.29
CA LEU A 620 -11.53 12.44 -0.29
C LEU A 620 -10.99 13.17 0.95
N VAL A 621 -11.56 14.34 1.29
CA VAL A 621 -11.22 15.10 2.50
C VAL A 621 -11.48 14.27 3.76
N HIS A 622 -12.66 13.65 3.85
CA HIS A 622 -13.02 12.79 4.99
C HIS A 622 -12.02 11.63 5.18
N TRP A 623 -11.71 10.92 4.10
CA TRP A 623 -10.76 9.81 4.16
C TRP A 623 -9.34 10.27 4.50
N SER A 624 -8.90 11.41 3.97
CA SER A 624 -7.60 11.98 4.31
C SER A 624 -7.51 12.29 5.80
N GLY A 625 -8.52 12.96 6.36
CA GLY A 625 -8.59 13.24 7.80
C GLY A 625 -8.63 11.97 8.65
N MET A 626 -9.44 10.97 8.27
CA MET A 626 -9.53 9.68 8.96
C MET A 626 -8.18 8.93 8.98
N LEU A 627 -7.37 9.05 7.92
CA LEU A 627 -6.04 8.47 7.82
C LEU A 627 -4.96 9.29 8.55
N GLY A 628 -5.33 10.41 9.19
CA GLY A 628 -4.44 11.27 9.95
C GLY A 628 -3.71 12.34 9.13
N SER A 629 -4.14 12.59 7.89
CA SER A 629 -3.59 13.63 7.03
C SER A 629 -4.17 15.00 7.38
N ARG A 630 -3.32 16.02 7.38
CA ARG A 630 -3.74 17.42 7.43
C ARG A 630 -4.22 17.84 6.04
N VAL A 631 -5.31 18.60 5.98
CA VAL A 631 -5.95 18.98 4.72
C VAL A 631 -5.93 20.51 4.55
N LEU A 632 -5.49 20.98 3.39
CA LEU A 632 -5.52 22.38 2.97
C LEU A 632 -6.31 22.51 1.67
N LEU A 633 -7.39 23.28 1.69
CA LEU A 633 -8.08 23.72 0.48
C LEU A 633 -7.48 25.07 0.05
N SER A 634 -7.20 25.20 -1.25
CA SER A 634 -6.61 26.41 -1.82
C SER A 634 -7.43 26.84 -3.04
N THR A 635 -8.18 27.92 -2.91
CA THR A 635 -9.11 28.46 -3.93
C THR A 635 -8.86 29.93 -4.24
#